data_32f875119f7c7df0896f40f03ea6fa8c
#
_entry.id   32f875119f7c7df0896f40f03ea6fa8c
#
_cell.length_a   1.000
_cell.length_b   1.000
_cell.length_c   1.000
_cell.angle_alpha   90.00
_cell.angle_beta   90.00
_cell.angle_gamma   90.00
#
_symmetry.space_group_name_H-M   'P 1'
#
loop_
_entity.id
_entity.type
_entity.pdbx_description
1 polymer ?
#
loop_
_entity_poly.entity_id
_entity_poly.type
_entity_poly.pdbx_seq_one_letter_code
_entity_poly.pdbx_strand_id
1 'polypeptide(L)'
;LYMIRKYIIGVVALLATLVLPALAIDHKGITSDQLDKNSFTLMQNGKPTPILMDVTDERGISIAVENLAEDFRRVGGTRAEVLATPRVSRFVLIGSLQSRYIRQLIKDQKLDVSILKGKSEQYLITTVNRPFANVDEVLVVVGSDRRGAIYGTYELSEQIGVSPWYWWADVPVVRQQNLAIERGNYTAGEPAVKYRGLFLNDEAPCLTNWVKHAFGTNYGGHEFYSKVCELILRLRGNFLWPAMWCWTFYDDDPLNSKVADEMGVVVSTSHHEPMARNHQEWSRHRKEYGEWNYATNQKVIDKFFAEGIRRMKGTEDVVTIGMRGDGDGPMSKDADIRLLERIIKNQRSIIANETGRPAKETPQVWALYKEVQDYYDKGLRVPDDVIMLLADDNWGNVRRLPNAEERKHPGGWGMYYHVDYVGTPRNSKWLNVTPIQNMWEQLSLTYEYGVDKLWVLNVGDLKPMEYPISLFMDMAWNPMRYTAESLLKHPRAFCTQLFGEVQADEAARILNLYSKYNGRVTGEMLDAKTYNLETGEWKQVRDEYICLEAEALRQYNTLASEYKDAYKQIILFPVQAMANLYDMYYSQAMNHKLYKVGNPECNYWADRVEQTFKRDADLAYDYNNVMSGGKWKHMMSQKHIGYKTWNDNFPADTLPEIYRIMEDKIEQEGGYIFCERDGVVSIEAEHFFAKQETEDAKWTIIPYMGRTLSGITLMPRLSKTDGTSLTYRMKLPTDVKQVKVHVIVKSTLAFARPEGHRYMVAMDGSEAKEINFNHNLNEKKENIYSIFYPTVGRRVVEKKVTFNLMPQVDGIHTLTVKPLDPGIIFEKIVVDCGGYQPCLLYTS
;
A
#
# COMPACT_ATOMS: atom_id res chain seq x y z
N LEU A 1 -11.34 17.80 43.68
CA LEU A 1 -10.38 17.93 42.51
C LEU A 1 -9.03 17.25 42.84
N TYR A 2 -8.57 17.23 44.07
CA TYR A 2 -7.28 16.62 44.44
C TYR A 2 -7.34 15.08 44.59
N MET A 3 -8.49 14.51 44.89
CA MET A 3 -8.71 13.05 44.89
C MET A 3 -8.91 12.46 43.51
N ILE A 4 -9.52 13.17 42.59
CA ILE A 4 -9.71 12.73 41.19
C ILE A 4 -8.35 12.66 40.44
N ARG A 5 -7.42 13.56 40.76
CA ARG A 5 -6.06 13.54 40.18
C ARG A 5 -5.22 12.36 40.61
N LYS A 6 -5.40 11.83 41.82
CA LYS A 6 -4.71 10.63 42.32
C LYS A 6 -5.26 9.33 41.69
N TYR A 7 -6.55 9.27 41.38
CA TYR A 7 -7.13 8.12 40.72
C TYR A 7 -6.79 8.07 39.22
N ILE A 8 -6.70 9.22 38.55
CA ILE A 8 -6.28 9.29 37.11
C ILE A 8 -4.80 8.92 36.95
N ILE A 9 -3.93 9.34 37.87
CA ILE A 9 -2.50 8.97 37.86
C ILE A 9 -2.31 7.48 38.22
N GLY A 10 -3.15 6.92 39.09
CA GLY A 10 -3.13 5.48 39.42
C GLY A 10 -3.63 4.59 38.29
N VAL A 11 -4.63 5.03 37.54
CA VAL A 11 -5.16 4.30 36.35
C VAL A 11 -4.23 4.43 35.15
N VAL A 12 -3.59 5.55 34.94
CA VAL A 12 -2.57 5.71 33.87
C VAL A 12 -1.29 4.94 34.19
N ALA A 13 -0.91 4.82 35.48
CA ALA A 13 0.24 3.99 35.88
C ALA A 13 -0.05 2.49 35.88
N LEU A 14 -1.32 2.04 35.96
CA LEU A 14 -1.70 0.64 35.85
C LEU A 14 -1.94 0.18 34.41
N LEU A 15 -2.19 1.11 33.47
CA LEU A 15 -2.30 0.83 32.03
C LEU A 15 -0.94 0.78 31.31
N ALA A 16 0.14 1.15 31.98
CA ALA A 16 1.49 1.16 31.40
C ALA A 16 2.27 -0.16 31.58
N THR A 17 1.67 -1.22 32.11
CA THR A 17 2.38 -2.48 32.41
C THR A 17 1.77 -3.75 31.80
N LEU A 18 0.83 -3.62 30.85
CA LEU A 18 0.38 -4.74 30.03
C LEU A 18 0.90 -4.54 28.59
N VAL A 19 2.21 -4.53 28.43
CA VAL A 19 2.82 -4.86 27.14
C VAL A 19 2.74 -6.36 27.00
N LEU A 20 1.60 -6.86 26.50
CA LEU A 20 1.54 -8.24 26.03
C LEU A 20 2.56 -8.38 24.89
N PRO A 21 3.39 -9.43 24.88
CA PRO A 21 4.27 -9.68 23.75
C PRO A 21 3.44 -9.71 22.47
N ALA A 22 3.97 -9.14 21.39
CA ALA A 22 3.34 -9.21 20.09
C ALA A 22 3.09 -10.68 19.75
N LEU A 23 1.82 -11.06 19.63
CA LEU A 23 1.44 -12.43 19.31
C LEU A 23 1.86 -12.75 17.88
N ALA A 24 2.42 -13.91 17.66
CA ALA A 24 2.69 -14.44 16.34
C ALA A 24 1.40 -14.50 15.51
N ILE A 25 1.51 -14.23 14.22
CA ILE A 25 0.35 -14.31 13.33
C ILE A 25 -0.24 -15.71 13.48
N ASP A 26 -1.49 -15.76 13.93
CA ASP A 26 -2.27 -16.99 14.13
C ASP A 26 -1.74 -18.03 15.11
N HIS A 27 -0.70 -17.76 15.86
CA HIS A 27 -0.21 -18.63 16.88
C HIS A 27 -0.69 -18.18 18.25
N LYS A 28 -1.04 -19.14 19.10
CA LYS A 28 -1.29 -18.85 20.51
C LYS A 28 0.01 -18.34 21.12
N GLY A 29 -0.02 -17.18 21.74
CA GLY A 29 1.09 -16.70 22.54
C GLY A 29 1.41 -17.70 23.65
N ILE A 30 2.66 -18.19 23.67
CA ILE A 30 3.14 -19.18 24.63
C ILE A 30 4.21 -18.59 25.56
N THR A 31 4.51 -17.30 25.38
CA THR A 31 5.48 -16.58 26.21
C THR A 31 4.79 -15.65 27.20
N SER A 32 5.47 -15.37 28.30
CA SER A 32 5.04 -14.50 29.38
C SER A 32 6.27 -13.77 29.97
N ASP A 33 6.06 -12.62 30.60
CA ASP A 33 7.06 -11.93 31.43
C ASP A 33 7.14 -12.48 32.86
N GLN A 34 6.22 -13.37 33.23
CA GLN A 34 6.12 -14.01 34.55
C GLN A 34 7.08 -15.20 34.64
N LEU A 35 8.07 -15.09 35.50
CA LEU A 35 9.01 -16.18 35.80
C LEU A 35 8.47 -17.03 36.95
N ASP A 36 7.75 -18.06 36.65
CA ASP A 36 7.15 -18.94 37.63
C ASP A 36 7.63 -20.41 37.52
N LYS A 37 7.12 -21.30 38.43
CA LYS A 37 7.48 -22.70 38.43
C LYS A 37 6.89 -23.51 37.27
N ASN A 38 5.87 -22.98 36.60
CA ASN A 38 5.16 -23.64 35.51
C ASN A 38 5.73 -23.21 34.14
N SER A 39 6.75 -22.37 34.12
CA SER A 39 7.37 -21.86 32.93
C SER A 39 8.84 -22.23 32.82
N PHE A 40 9.38 -22.22 31.62
CA PHE A 40 10.81 -22.28 31.34
C PHE A 40 11.32 -20.87 31.09
N THR A 41 12.32 -20.45 31.86
CA THR A 41 12.92 -19.10 31.69
C THR A 41 13.75 -19.02 30.41
N LEU A 42 13.30 -18.18 29.49
CA LEU A 42 14.06 -17.86 28.25
C LEU A 42 15.03 -16.71 28.47
N MET A 43 14.65 -15.73 29.31
CA MET A 43 15.47 -14.56 29.61
C MET A 43 15.11 -14.02 30.99
N GLN A 44 16.12 -13.58 31.73
CA GLN A 44 15.95 -12.95 33.06
C GLN A 44 16.88 -11.73 33.16
N ASN A 45 16.30 -10.54 33.51
CA ASN A 45 17.02 -9.28 33.62
C ASN A 45 17.86 -8.97 32.37
N GLY A 46 17.27 -9.17 31.17
CA GLY A 46 17.90 -8.96 29.87
C GLY A 46 18.99 -9.98 29.50
N LYS A 47 19.24 -10.99 30.33
CA LYS A 47 20.20 -12.07 30.06
C LYS A 47 19.47 -13.30 29.54
N PRO A 48 19.67 -13.69 28.28
CA PRO A 48 19.03 -14.86 27.71
C PRO A 48 19.63 -16.16 28.23
N THR A 49 18.81 -17.20 28.30
CA THR A 49 19.24 -18.59 28.47
C THR A 49 20.10 -19.00 27.28
N PRO A 50 21.27 -19.65 27.47
CA PRO A 50 22.11 -20.11 26.37
C PRO A 50 21.40 -21.10 25.46
N ILE A 51 21.86 -21.16 24.19
CA ILE A 51 21.32 -22.07 23.18
C ILE A 51 22.36 -23.17 22.91
N LEU A 52 21.98 -24.43 23.00
CA LEU A 52 22.81 -25.56 22.60
C LEU A 52 22.37 -26.08 21.24
N MET A 53 23.31 -26.28 20.35
CA MET A 53 23.10 -26.97 19.07
C MET A 53 24.17 -27.99 18.80
N ASP A 54 23.84 -29.00 18.01
CA ASP A 54 24.81 -29.91 17.48
C ASP A 54 25.52 -29.31 16.25
N VAL A 55 26.83 -29.07 16.36
CA VAL A 55 27.63 -28.47 15.27
C VAL A 55 27.74 -29.36 14.04
N THR A 56 27.34 -30.65 14.16
CA THR A 56 27.31 -31.61 13.05
C THR A 56 25.94 -31.73 12.39
N ASP A 57 24.93 -31.02 12.90
CA ASP A 57 23.60 -30.91 12.29
C ASP A 57 23.65 -29.99 11.06
N GLU A 58 22.55 -29.87 10.34
CA GLU A 58 22.49 -29.16 9.07
C GLU A 58 22.79 -27.66 9.22
N ARG A 59 23.54 -27.10 8.26
CA ARG A 59 24.02 -25.70 8.29
C ARG A 59 22.90 -24.69 8.46
N GLY A 60 21.73 -24.90 7.84
CA GLY A 60 20.59 -24.02 7.96
C GLY A 60 20.07 -23.87 9.39
N ILE A 61 20.16 -24.95 10.18
CA ILE A 61 19.79 -24.89 11.60
C ILE A 61 20.75 -23.99 12.37
N SER A 62 22.06 -24.10 12.10
CA SER A 62 23.02 -23.21 12.76
C SER A 62 22.83 -21.74 12.40
N ILE A 63 22.47 -21.44 11.16
CA ILE A 63 22.14 -20.06 10.73
C ILE A 63 20.89 -19.54 11.48
N ALA A 64 19.85 -20.34 11.61
CA ALA A 64 18.64 -19.98 12.34
C ALA A 64 18.92 -19.76 13.84
N VAL A 65 19.77 -20.59 14.45
CA VAL A 65 20.23 -20.46 15.85
C VAL A 65 21.00 -19.14 16.05
N GLU A 66 21.90 -18.80 15.14
CA GLU A 66 22.63 -17.53 15.21
C GLU A 66 21.68 -16.31 15.09
N ASN A 67 20.67 -16.39 14.22
CA ASN A 67 19.63 -15.39 14.10
C ASN A 67 18.81 -15.28 15.38
N LEU A 68 18.39 -16.40 15.99
CA LEU A 68 17.68 -16.38 17.28
C LEU A 68 18.54 -15.78 18.40
N ALA A 69 19.83 -16.10 18.45
CA ALA A 69 20.75 -15.52 19.42
C ALA A 69 20.82 -14.00 19.29
N GLU A 70 20.79 -13.49 18.05
CA GLU A 70 20.76 -12.07 17.75
C GLU A 70 19.38 -11.47 18.06
N ASP A 71 18.30 -12.21 17.87
CA ASP A 71 16.93 -11.80 18.22
C ASP A 71 16.80 -11.59 19.73
N PHE A 72 17.43 -12.43 20.55
CA PHE A 72 17.53 -12.17 21.99
C PHE A 72 18.25 -10.86 22.31
N ARG A 73 19.28 -10.49 21.54
CA ARG A 73 19.94 -9.18 21.70
C ARG A 73 18.98 -8.03 21.34
N ARG A 74 18.18 -8.21 20.30
CA ARG A 74 17.18 -7.20 19.92
C ARG A 74 16.16 -7.00 21.03
N VAL A 75 15.70 -8.08 21.65
CA VAL A 75 14.67 -8.06 22.71
C VAL A 75 15.23 -7.66 24.07
N GLY A 76 16.32 -8.29 24.54
CA GLY A 76 16.84 -8.13 25.91
C GLY A 76 18.07 -7.23 26.03
N GLY A 77 18.71 -6.88 24.91
CA GLY A 77 19.99 -6.13 24.91
C GLY A 77 21.24 -7.02 24.92
N THR A 78 21.13 -8.30 25.29
CA THR A 78 22.25 -9.24 25.34
C THR A 78 22.02 -10.38 24.34
N ARG A 79 23.05 -10.70 23.55
CA ARG A 79 23.03 -11.84 22.63
C ARG A 79 23.08 -13.16 23.40
N ALA A 80 22.29 -14.15 23.01
CA ALA A 80 22.37 -15.47 23.63
C ALA A 80 23.70 -16.16 23.31
N GLU A 81 24.30 -16.82 24.30
CA GLU A 81 25.50 -17.66 24.10
C GLU A 81 25.10 -18.92 23.35
N VAL A 82 25.82 -19.26 22.27
CA VAL A 82 25.62 -20.51 21.53
C VAL A 82 26.65 -21.54 21.97
N LEU A 83 26.18 -22.67 22.47
CA LEU A 83 26.97 -23.75 23.05
C LEU A 83 27.09 -24.91 22.08
N ALA A 84 28.26 -25.55 22.02
CA ALA A 84 28.50 -26.78 21.30
C ALA A 84 28.40 -28.04 22.22
N THR A 85 28.46 -27.83 23.54
CA THR A 85 28.37 -28.91 24.55
C THR A 85 27.56 -28.44 25.74
N PRO A 86 26.82 -29.32 26.43
CA PRO A 86 26.04 -29.01 27.64
C PRO A 86 26.98 -28.71 28.82
N ARG A 87 27.15 -27.44 29.17
CA ARG A 87 28.05 -27.00 30.24
C ARG A 87 27.38 -26.08 31.28
N VAL A 88 26.09 -25.92 31.17
CA VAL A 88 25.25 -25.11 32.07
C VAL A 88 24.02 -25.92 32.48
N SER A 89 23.41 -25.59 33.60
CA SER A 89 22.27 -26.34 34.16
C SER A 89 20.95 -26.14 33.38
N ARG A 90 20.86 -25.07 32.55
CA ARG A 90 19.68 -24.76 31.78
C ARG A 90 20.08 -24.15 30.41
N PHE A 91 19.43 -24.59 29.33
CA PHE A 91 19.63 -24.07 27.97
C PHE A 91 18.45 -24.40 27.06
N VAL A 92 18.38 -23.73 25.90
CA VAL A 92 17.49 -24.10 24.81
C VAL A 92 18.25 -25.07 23.88
N LEU A 93 17.73 -26.26 23.67
CA LEU A 93 18.32 -27.27 22.75
C LEU A 93 17.61 -27.23 21.41
N ILE A 94 18.32 -26.92 20.35
CA ILE A 94 17.77 -26.83 18.99
C ILE A 94 18.44 -27.85 18.08
N GLY A 95 17.64 -28.58 17.29
CA GLY A 95 18.16 -29.50 16.29
C GLY A 95 17.12 -30.30 15.54
N SER A 96 17.54 -31.02 14.50
CA SER A 96 16.71 -31.97 13.79
C SER A 96 16.70 -33.33 14.52
N LEU A 97 15.86 -34.27 14.05
CA LEU A 97 15.90 -35.66 14.52
C LEU A 97 17.27 -36.33 14.28
N GLN A 98 18.18 -35.73 13.50
CA GLN A 98 19.53 -36.24 13.25
C GLN A 98 20.56 -35.72 14.27
N SER A 99 20.23 -34.67 15.04
CA SER A 99 21.12 -34.14 16.08
C SER A 99 21.47 -35.20 17.11
N ARG A 100 22.76 -35.31 17.45
CA ARG A 100 23.23 -36.25 18.47
C ARG A 100 22.58 -36.09 19.81
N TYR A 101 22.32 -34.85 20.24
CA TYR A 101 21.69 -34.56 21.53
C TYR A 101 20.21 -34.94 21.52
N ILE A 102 19.51 -34.68 20.44
CA ILE A 102 18.10 -35.08 20.27
C ILE A 102 18.00 -36.61 20.25
N ARG A 103 18.85 -37.31 19.45
CA ARG A 103 18.88 -38.78 19.42
C ARG A 103 19.18 -39.39 20.78
N GLN A 104 20.06 -38.76 21.58
CA GLN A 104 20.34 -39.21 22.95
C GLN A 104 19.10 -39.14 23.82
N LEU A 105 18.36 -38.02 23.80
CA LEU A 105 17.13 -37.85 24.58
C LEU A 105 16.03 -38.84 24.19
N ILE A 106 15.90 -39.11 22.88
CA ILE A 106 14.97 -40.13 22.35
C ILE A 106 15.37 -41.51 22.83
N LYS A 107 16.65 -41.88 22.70
CA LYS A 107 17.19 -43.18 23.18
C LYS A 107 16.97 -43.38 24.68
N ASP A 108 17.17 -42.33 25.45
CA ASP A 108 17.00 -42.36 26.92
C ASP A 108 15.51 -42.24 27.36
N GLN A 109 14.57 -42.25 26.41
CA GLN A 109 13.13 -42.14 26.64
C GLN A 109 12.73 -40.85 27.39
N LYS A 110 13.49 -39.77 27.25
CA LYS A 110 13.23 -38.46 27.88
C LYS A 110 12.52 -37.49 26.96
N LEU A 111 12.49 -37.74 25.68
CA LEU A 111 11.84 -36.94 24.66
C LEU A 111 10.96 -37.80 23.76
N ASP A 112 9.67 -37.54 23.77
CA ASP A 112 8.71 -38.14 22.85
C ASP A 112 8.60 -37.28 21.58
N VAL A 113 8.95 -37.82 20.45
CA VAL A 113 8.88 -37.21 19.12
C VAL A 113 7.91 -37.95 18.20
N SER A 114 6.99 -38.72 18.74
CA SER A 114 6.00 -39.50 17.97
C SER A 114 5.21 -38.63 16.97
N ILE A 115 4.90 -37.38 17.36
CA ILE A 115 4.19 -36.38 16.53
C ILE A 115 4.98 -35.98 15.26
N LEU A 116 6.31 -36.17 15.25
CA LEU A 116 7.18 -35.80 14.12
C LEU A 116 7.46 -36.97 13.18
N LYS A 117 7.06 -38.19 13.57
CA LYS A 117 7.39 -39.38 12.82
C LYS A 117 6.67 -39.42 11.46
N GLY A 118 7.45 -39.50 10.40
CA GLY A 118 6.92 -39.53 9.02
C GLY A 118 6.35 -38.20 8.55
N LYS A 119 6.64 -37.10 9.27
CA LYS A 119 6.24 -35.73 8.92
C LYS A 119 7.37 -34.99 8.23
N SER A 120 7.02 -34.01 7.40
CA SER A 120 7.95 -33.11 6.77
C SER A 120 7.77 -31.69 7.32
N GLU A 121 8.89 -31.03 7.58
CA GLU A 121 8.93 -29.62 7.98
C GLU A 121 8.12 -29.27 9.24
N GLN A 122 7.79 -30.28 10.05
CA GLN A 122 7.09 -30.12 11.30
C GLN A 122 8.10 -29.98 12.46
N TYR A 123 7.75 -29.18 13.46
CA TYR A 123 8.54 -29.01 14.68
C TYR A 123 7.73 -29.33 15.93
N LEU A 124 8.47 -29.56 17.01
CA LEU A 124 7.94 -29.65 18.38
C LEU A 124 8.80 -28.77 19.31
N ILE A 125 8.14 -27.90 20.07
CA ILE A 125 8.76 -27.16 21.18
C ILE A 125 8.21 -27.74 22.47
N THR A 126 9.10 -28.22 23.36
CA THR A 126 8.72 -28.86 24.61
C THR A 126 9.83 -28.75 25.68
N THR A 127 9.48 -28.95 26.96
CA THR A 127 10.43 -28.87 28.05
C THR A 127 10.79 -30.28 28.55
N VAL A 128 12.08 -30.55 28.75
CA VAL A 128 12.58 -31.81 29.29
C VAL A 128 13.35 -31.56 30.60
N ASN A 129 12.92 -32.21 31.65
CA ASN A 129 13.60 -32.16 32.95
C ASN A 129 14.74 -33.18 33.02
N ARG A 130 15.87 -32.82 33.65
CA ARG A 130 17.06 -33.64 33.82
C ARG A 130 17.49 -34.41 32.57
N PRO A 131 17.64 -33.67 31.42
CA PRO A 131 17.94 -34.28 30.12
C PRO A 131 19.31 -35.00 30.13
N PHE A 132 20.31 -34.38 30.73
CA PHE A 132 21.70 -34.85 30.81
C PHE A 132 22.23 -34.74 32.22
N ALA A 133 23.41 -35.32 32.50
CA ALA A 133 24.07 -35.19 33.80
C ALA A 133 24.36 -33.71 34.10
N ASN A 134 24.07 -33.27 35.30
CA ASN A 134 24.24 -31.90 35.79
C ASN A 134 23.46 -30.83 35.00
N VAL A 135 22.40 -31.22 34.29
CA VAL A 135 21.47 -30.33 33.62
C VAL A 135 20.11 -30.46 34.25
N ASP A 136 19.54 -29.34 34.75
CA ASP A 136 18.26 -29.35 35.47
C ASP A 136 17.10 -29.47 34.51
N GLU A 137 17.10 -28.63 33.45
CA GLU A 137 16.05 -28.62 32.42
C GLU A 137 16.51 -28.00 31.11
N VAL A 138 15.84 -28.37 30.04
CA VAL A 138 16.03 -27.75 28.72
C VAL A 138 14.69 -27.50 28.07
N LEU A 139 14.60 -26.38 27.30
CA LEU A 139 13.59 -26.23 26.28
C LEU A 139 14.11 -26.84 24.98
N VAL A 140 13.41 -27.82 24.47
CA VAL A 140 13.79 -28.53 23.24
C VAL A 140 12.97 -27.95 22.07
N VAL A 141 13.66 -27.51 21.02
CA VAL A 141 13.08 -27.20 19.70
C VAL A 141 13.60 -28.26 18.73
N VAL A 142 12.74 -29.19 18.35
CA VAL A 142 13.13 -30.31 17.49
C VAL A 142 12.30 -30.32 16.22
N GLY A 143 12.96 -30.41 15.05
CA GLY A 143 12.34 -30.59 13.76
C GLY A 143 12.33 -31.99 13.24
N SER A 144 11.29 -32.41 12.52
CA SER A 144 11.25 -33.68 11.77
C SER A 144 12.39 -33.79 10.76
N ASP A 145 12.83 -32.64 10.25
CA ASP A 145 13.93 -32.45 9.32
C ASP A 145 14.59 -31.07 9.57
N ARG A 146 15.54 -30.68 8.68
CA ARG A 146 16.24 -29.37 8.81
C ARG A 146 15.28 -28.19 8.85
N ARG A 147 14.26 -28.16 7.96
CA ARG A 147 13.32 -27.04 7.90
C ARG A 147 12.36 -27.01 9.09
N GLY A 148 11.93 -28.16 9.56
CA GLY A 148 11.17 -28.22 10.82
C GLY A 148 11.93 -27.59 11.99
N ALA A 149 13.24 -27.88 12.14
CA ALA A 149 14.06 -27.26 13.19
C ALA A 149 14.23 -25.73 12.96
N ILE A 150 14.41 -25.29 11.72
CA ILE A 150 14.49 -23.87 11.35
C ILE A 150 13.20 -23.15 11.70
N TYR A 151 12.04 -23.72 11.33
CA TYR A 151 10.73 -23.09 11.62
C TYR A 151 10.42 -23.05 13.11
N GLY A 152 10.74 -24.10 13.86
CA GLY A 152 10.62 -24.09 15.33
C GLY A 152 11.52 -23.03 15.97
N THR A 153 12.70 -22.78 15.40
CA THR A 153 13.61 -21.72 15.85
C THR A 153 13.04 -20.33 15.58
N TYR A 154 12.51 -20.10 14.37
CA TYR A 154 11.88 -18.82 14.02
C TYR A 154 10.51 -18.64 14.68
N GLU A 155 9.79 -19.73 14.99
CA GLU A 155 8.62 -19.65 15.88
C GLU A 155 9.01 -19.04 17.22
N LEU A 156 10.12 -19.50 17.81
CA LEU A 156 10.59 -18.94 19.06
C LEU A 156 11.01 -17.46 18.91
N SER A 157 11.65 -17.09 17.80
CA SER A 157 11.96 -15.68 17.48
C SER A 157 10.70 -14.81 17.46
N GLU A 158 9.65 -15.31 16.83
CA GLU A 158 8.37 -14.61 16.72
C GLU A 158 7.68 -14.49 18.08
N GLN A 159 7.69 -15.58 18.87
CA GLN A 159 7.11 -15.62 20.22
C GLN A 159 7.82 -14.68 21.22
N ILE A 160 9.11 -14.44 21.07
CA ILE A 160 9.83 -13.45 21.89
C ILE A 160 9.66 -12.01 21.39
N GLY A 161 8.90 -11.78 20.31
CA GLY A 161 8.52 -10.45 19.82
C GLY A 161 9.32 -9.93 18.63
N VAL A 162 10.00 -10.80 17.88
CA VAL A 162 10.69 -10.41 16.63
C VAL A 162 9.86 -10.80 15.41
N SER A 163 9.21 -9.82 14.79
CA SER A 163 8.42 -10.02 13.59
C SER A 163 9.28 -10.55 12.43
N PRO A 164 8.76 -11.41 11.54
CA PRO A 164 9.40 -11.73 10.26
C PRO A 164 9.78 -10.49 9.45
N TRP A 165 9.03 -9.41 9.60
CA TRP A 165 9.19 -8.14 8.91
C TRP A 165 10.11 -7.14 9.61
N TYR A 166 10.80 -7.55 10.70
CA TYR A 166 11.66 -6.66 11.48
C TYR A 166 12.69 -5.91 10.63
N TRP A 167 13.24 -6.58 9.60
CA TRP A 167 14.23 -5.99 8.72
C TRP A 167 13.63 -5.38 7.45
N TRP A 168 12.66 -6.09 6.82
CA TRP A 168 12.09 -5.70 5.52
C TRP A 168 11.03 -4.59 5.63
N ALA A 169 10.47 -4.36 6.80
CA ALA A 169 9.49 -3.30 7.04
C ALA A 169 9.79 -2.46 8.29
N ASP A 170 11.02 -2.57 8.81
CA ASP A 170 11.47 -1.83 9.99
C ASP A 170 10.54 -1.96 11.20
N VAL A 171 9.91 -3.13 11.35
CA VAL A 171 9.03 -3.42 12.48
C VAL A 171 9.84 -3.40 13.77
N PRO A 172 9.49 -2.56 14.75
CA PRO A 172 10.27 -2.42 15.97
C PRO A 172 10.18 -3.67 16.82
N VAL A 173 11.28 -3.97 17.53
CA VAL A 173 11.34 -5.03 18.52
C VAL A 173 11.20 -4.40 19.91
N VAL A 174 10.12 -4.73 20.61
CA VAL A 174 9.85 -4.20 21.94
C VAL A 174 10.81 -4.79 22.95
N ARG A 175 11.48 -3.93 23.74
CA ARG A 175 12.42 -4.35 24.78
C ARG A 175 11.71 -5.01 25.94
N GLN A 176 12.25 -6.15 26.35
CA GLN A 176 11.76 -6.91 27.50
C GLN A 176 12.93 -7.29 28.40
N GLN A 177 12.68 -7.41 29.70
CA GLN A 177 13.68 -7.80 30.67
C GLN A 177 13.56 -9.29 31.06
N ASN A 178 12.35 -9.79 31.08
CA ASN A 178 12.05 -11.16 31.47
C ASN A 178 11.20 -11.80 30.37
N LEU A 179 11.51 -13.05 30.09
CA LEU A 179 10.72 -13.89 29.18
C LEU A 179 10.73 -15.33 29.71
N ALA A 180 9.57 -15.90 29.73
CA ALA A 180 9.36 -17.31 30.01
C ALA A 180 8.44 -17.92 28.94
N ILE A 181 8.56 -19.21 28.73
CA ILE A 181 7.62 -20.00 27.93
C ILE A 181 6.85 -20.94 28.82
N GLU A 182 5.54 -20.98 28.71
CA GLU A 182 4.71 -21.92 29.45
C GLU A 182 5.12 -23.37 29.11
N ARG A 183 5.11 -24.26 30.13
CA ARG A 183 5.42 -25.67 29.88
C ARG A 183 4.29 -26.30 29.06
N GLY A 184 4.65 -27.00 28.01
CA GLY A 184 3.70 -27.64 27.12
C GLY A 184 4.39 -28.27 25.89
N ASN A 185 3.57 -28.79 24.97
CA ASN A 185 4.00 -29.28 23.70
C ASN A 185 3.39 -28.40 22.61
N TYR A 186 4.23 -27.72 21.81
CA TYR A 186 3.80 -26.75 20.83
C TYR A 186 4.29 -27.14 19.43
N THR A 187 3.40 -27.07 18.46
CA THR A 187 3.65 -27.36 17.04
C THR A 187 2.64 -26.62 16.19
N ALA A 188 3.04 -26.22 14.99
CA ALA A 188 2.13 -25.69 13.98
C ALA A 188 1.62 -26.77 13.01
N GLY A 189 2.01 -28.04 13.23
CA GLY A 189 1.70 -29.13 12.32
C GLY A 189 2.61 -29.14 11.07
N GLU A 190 2.27 -30.00 10.12
CA GLU A 190 2.91 -30.13 8.83
C GLU A 190 2.30 -29.15 7.82
N PRO A 191 3.10 -28.48 6.95
CA PRO A 191 2.53 -27.56 5.96
C PRO A 191 1.66 -28.28 4.93
N ALA A 192 0.55 -27.65 4.55
CA ALA A 192 -0.37 -28.20 3.56
C ALA A 192 0.21 -28.19 2.12
N VAL A 193 1.01 -27.19 1.78
CA VAL A 193 1.65 -27.05 0.47
C VAL A 193 3.12 -27.37 0.58
N LYS A 194 3.61 -28.30 -0.26
CA LYS A 194 4.98 -28.83 -0.16
C LYS A 194 6.04 -27.76 -0.45
N TYR A 195 5.98 -27.10 -1.59
CA TYR A 195 6.85 -25.98 -1.96
C TYR A 195 6.03 -24.70 -1.94
N ARG A 196 6.49 -23.70 -1.20
CA ARG A 196 5.77 -22.44 -0.99
C ARG A 196 6.74 -21.28 -0.88
N GLY A 197 6.57 -20.29 -1.71
CA GLY A 197 7.54 -19.22 -1.74
C GLY A 197 7.22 -18.11 -2.72
N LEU A 198 8.26 -17.37 -3.06
CA LEU A 198 8.15 -16.11 -3.77
C LEU A 198 8.81 -16.19 -5.14
N PHE A 199 8.33 -15.38 -6.05
CA PHE A 199 8.99 -15.01 -7.28
C PHE A 199 9.30 -13.52 -7.26
N LEU A 200 10.59 -13.19 -7.27
CA LEU A 200 11.08 -11.83 -7.43
C LEU A 200 11.17 -11.52 -8.92
N ASN A 201 10.11 -10.96 -9.48
CA ASN A 201 10.09 -10.71 -10.92
C ASN A 201 11.03 -9.56 -11.33
N ASP A 202 11.23 -8.58 -10.47
CA ASP A 202 12.07 -7.36 -10.66
C ASP A 202 12.16 -6.86 -12.10
N GLU A 203 11.14 -6.16 -12.52
CA GLU A 203 11.08 -5.52 -13.84
C GLU A 203 11.79 -4.16 -13.88
N ALA A 204 12.59 -3.82 -12.86
CA ALA A 204 13.17 -2.49 -12.65
C ALA A 204 12.11 -1.36 -12.70
N PRO A 205 12.33 -0.18 -12.12
CA PRO A 205 13.60 0.30 -11.57
C PRO A 205 13.78 0.10 -10.05
N CYS A 206 12.75 -0.40 -9.32
CA CYS A 206 12.70 -0.28 -7.87
C CYS A 206 13.71 -1.17 -7.16
N LEU A 207 13.51 -2.49 -7.16
CA LEU A 207 14.39 -3.43 -6.46
C LEU A 207 15.84 -3.36 -6.96
N THR A 208 16.05 -3.33 -8.28
CA THR A 208 17.39 -3.21 -8.88
C THR A 208 18.14 -1.98 -8.38
N ASN A 209 17.52 -0.82 -8.38
CA ASN A 209 18.17 0.41 -7.93
C ASN A 209 18.37 0.44 -6.41
N TRP A 210 17.43 -0.12 -5.66
CA TRP A 210 17.57 -0.25 -4.21
C TRP A 210 18.71 -1.22 -3.85
N VAL A 211 18.83 -2.38 -4.51
CA VAL A 211 19.93 -3.33 -4.30
C VAL A 211 21.27 -2.69 -4.59
N LYS A 212 21.37 -1.92 -5.68
CA LYS A 212 22.58 -1.14 -5.98
C LYS A 212 22.93 -0.16 -4.86
N HIS A 213 21.93 0.51 -4.30
CA HIS A 213 22.14 1.43 -3.19
C HIS A 213 22.56 0.71 -1.90
N ALA A 214 21.85 -0.38 -1.56
CA ALA A 214 22.02 -1.08 -0.28
C ALA A 214 23.23 -2.04 -0.25
N PHE A 215 23.56 -2.67 -1.38
CA PHE A 215 24.60 -3.72 -1.48
C PHE A 215 25.74 -3.37 -2.45
N GLY A 216 25.67 -2.25 -3.17
CA GLY A 216 26.72 -1.78 -4.06
C GLY A 216 26.83 -2.54 -5.39
N THR A 217 25.89 -3.42 -5.73
CA THR A 217 25.86 -4.19 -6.99
C THR A 217 24.63 -3.88 -7.82
N ASN A 218 24.73 -4.05 -9.14
CA ASN A 218 23.58 -3.87 -10.06
C ASN A 218 22.72 -5.15 -10.18
N TYR A 219 22.97 -6.15 -9.34
CA TYR A 219 22.31 -7.46 -9.35
C TYR A 219 22.20 -7.98 -7.92
N GLY A 220 21.33 -8.97 -7.71
CA GLY A 220 21.19 -9.65 -6.42
C GLY A 220 22.33 -10.62 -6.18
N GLY A 221 23.28 -10.25 -5.30
CA GLY A 221 24.31 -11.15 -4.80
C GLY A 221 23.85 -11.96 -3.59
N HIS A 222 24.72 -12.85 -3.10
CA HIS A 222 24.41 -13.77 -1.98
C HIS A 222 24.06 -13.04 -0.68
N GLU A 223 24.58 -11.86 -0.43
CA GLU A 223 24.22 -11.04 0.75
C GLU A 223 22.75 -10.58 0.67
N PHE A 224 22.31 -10.15 -0.50
CA PHE A 224 20.91 -9.80 -0.75
C PHE A 224 20.01 -11.03 -0.62
N TYR A 225 20.35 -12.12 -1.33
CA TYR A 225 19.54 -13.34 -1.28
C TYR A 225 19.52 -13.99 0.10
N SER A 226 20.56 -13.83 0.92
CA SER A 226 20.51 -14.28 2.31
C SER A 226 19.39 -13.58 3.11
N LYS A 227 19.13 -12.29 2.86
CA LYS A 227 18.03 -11.54 3.46
C LYS A 227 16.66 -11.95 2.93
N VAL A 228 16.58 -12.28 1.65
CA VAL A 228 15.36 -12.83 1.05
C VAL A 228 15.05 -14.23 1.61
N CYS A 229 16.05 -15.09 1.67
CA CYS A 229 15.92 -16.44 2.22
C CYS A 229 15.54 -16.42 3.72
N GLU A 230 16.13 -15.52 4.50
CA GLU A 230 15.75 -15.31 5.90
C GLU A 230 14.27 -14.94 6.03
N LEU A 231 13.78 -14.01 5.22
CA LEU A 231 12.35 -13.63 5.21
C LEU A 231 11.46 -14.82 4.86
N ILE A 232 11.77 -15.53 3.78
CA ILE A 232 11.01 -16.71 3.34
C ILE A 232 10.92 -17.73 4.49
N LEU A 233 12.03 -18.05 5.15
CA LEU A 233 12.08 -19.04 6.23
C LEU A 233 11.35 -18.56 7.49
N ARG A 234 11.45 -17.28 7.84
CA ARG A 234 10.68 -16.68 8.96
C ARG A 234 9.18 -16.72 8.70
N LEU A 235 8.78 -16.62 7.45
CA LEU A 235 7.39 -16.79 7.00
C LEU A 235 7.01 -18.26 6.74
N ARG A 236 7.84 -19.22 7.17
CA ARG A 236 7.64 -20.66 6.99
C ARG A 236 7.53 -21.09 5.52
N GLY A 237 8.09 -20.30 4.61
CA GLY A 237 8.30 -20.66 3.22
C GLY A 237 9.58 -21.48 3.03
N ASN A 238 9.73 -22.09 1.84
CA ASN A 238 10.89 -22.91 1.49
C ASN A 238 11.30 -22.79 0.03
N PHE A 239 10.71 -21.88 -0.76
CA PHE A 239 10.88 -21.88 -2.21
C PHE A 239 11.14 -20.47 -2.75
N LEU A 240 12.01 -20.35 -3.77
CA LEU A 240 12.34 -19.09 -4.43
C LEU A 240 12.48 -19.28 -5.94
N TRP A 241 11.79 -18.46 -6.71
CA TRP A 241 12.17 -18.04 -8.04
C TRP A 241 12.92 -16.70 -7.94
N PRO A 242 14.23 -16.66 -8.23
CA PRO A 242 15.01 -15.43 -8.13
C PRO A 242 14.64 -14.42 -9.22
N ALA A 243 15.06 -13.17 -9.04
CA ALA A 243 14.89 -12.10 -10.01
C ALA A 243 15.56 -12.47 -11.35
N MET A 244 14.87 -12.15 -12.45
CA MET A 244 15.23 -12.64 -13.77
C MET A 244 15.52 -11.55 -14.81
N TRP A 245 14.88 -10.41 -14.72
CA TRP A 245 15.12 -9.32 -15.67
C TRP A 245 16.42 -8.60 -15.32
N CYS A 246 17.32 -8.43 -16.26
CA CYS A 246 18.65 -7.86 -16.09
C CYS A 246 19.63 -8.66 -15.21
N TRP A 247 19.18 -9.61 -14.40
CA TRP A 247 19.97 -10.40 -13.47
C TRP A 247 20.13 -11.85 -13.91
N THR A 248 21.20 -12.51 -13.42
CA THR A 248 21.45 -13.94 -13.63
C THR A 248 21.85 -14.55 -12.29
N PHE A 249 20.91 -15.18 -11.61
CA PHE A 249 21.09 -15.70 -10.25
C PHE A 249 22.36 -16.55 -10.07
N TYR A 250 22.62 -17.46 -11.02
CA TYR A 250 23.75 -18.37 -10.93
C TYR A 250 25.07 -17.80 -11.48
N ASP A 251 24.99 -16.84 -12.43
CA ASP A 251 26.17 -16.35 -13.15
C ASP A 251 26.71 -15.06 -12.55
N ASP A 252 25.86 -14.19 -12.09
CA ASP A 252 26.24 -12.93 -11.45
C ASP A 252 26.96 -13.15 -10.11
N ASP A 253 26.50 -14.14 -9.32
CA ASP A 253 27.15 -14.55 -8.08
C ASP A 253 27.00 -16.05 -7.82
N PRO A 254 28.07 -16.83 -8.02
CA PRO A 254 28.05 -18.30 -7.81
C PRO A 254 27.72 -18.72 -6.38
N LEU A 255 27.79 -17.83 -5.39
CA LEU A 255 27.43 -18.14 -4.00
C LEU A 255 25.92 -18.09 -3.75
N ASN A 256 25.13 -17.54 -4.67
CA ASN A 256 23.68 -17.41 -4.50
C ASN A 256 22.99 -18.74 -4.24
N SER A 257 23.23 -19.74 -5.10
CA SER A 257 22.63 -21.07 -4.96
C SER A 257 23.11 -21.79 -3.70
N LYS A 258 24.38 -21.63 -3.36
CA LYS A 258 24.97 -22.21 -2.16
C LYS A 258 24.35 -21.64 -0.89
N VAL A 259 24.21 -20.33 -0.80
CA VAL A 259 23.62 -19.66 0.37
C VAL A 259 22.14 -20.06 0.51
N ALA A 260 21.38 -20.11 -0.58
CA ALA A 260 19.99 -20.55 -0.53
C ALA A 260 19.85 -21.98 -0.02
N ASP A 261 20.65 -22.91 -0.55
CA ASP A 261 20.64 -24.31 -0.11
C ASP A 261 21.11 -24.48 1.33
N GLU A 262 22.21 -23.84 1.73
CA GLU A 262 22.70 -23.87 3.11
C GLU A 262 21.67 -23.36 4.11
N MET A 263 20.90 -22.32 3.75
CA MET A 263 19.82 -21.80 4.59
C MET A 263 18.60 -22.73 4.61
N GLY A 264 18.40 -23.57 3.60
CA GLY A 264 17.27 -24.49 3.48
C GLY A 264 16.17 -24.02 2.53
N VAL A 265 16.46 -23.07 1.62
CA VAL A 265 15.54 -22.60 0.58
C VAL A 265 15.80 -23.34 -0.72
N VAL A 266 14.75 -23.93 -1.28
CA VAL A 266 14.74 -24.60 -2.58
C VAL A 266 14.67 -23.55 -3.68
N VAL A 267 15.57 -23.61 -4.65
CA VAL A 267 15.58 -22.69 -5.78
C VAL A 267 15.03 -23.36 -7.03
N SER A 268 14.34 -22.58 -7.84
CA SER A 268 13.97 -22.92 -9.21
C SER A 268 14.12 -21.67 -10.07
N THR A 269 14.05 -21.82 -11.38
CA THR A 269 13.98 -20.69 -12.31
C THR A 269 12.58 -20.54 -12.84
N SER A 270 12.21 -19.35 -13.29
CA SER A 270 10.84 -19.00 -13.67
C SER A 270 10.31 -19.80 -14.86
N HIS A 271 9.06 -19.61 -15.16
CA HIS A 271 8.32 -20.36 -16.20
C HIS A 271 8.90 -20.26 -17.62
N HIS A 272 9.73 -19.27 -17.94
CA HIS A 272 10.40 -19.15 -19.26
C HIS A 272 11.92 -19.29 -19.18
N GLU A 273 12.44 -19.71 -18.05
CA GLU A 273 13.85 -19.90 -17.76
C GLU A 273 14.17 -21.38 -17.45
N PRO A 274 14.05 -22.29 -18.43
CA PRO A 274 14.17 -23.72 -18.18
C PRO A 274 15.60 -24.16 -17.83
N MET A 275 15.69 -25.29 -17.15
CA MET A 275 16.96 -26.04 -16.93
C MET A 275 17.97 -25.28 -16.07
N ALA A 276 17.49 -24.57 -15.03
CA ALA A 276 18.30 -23.79 -14.11
C ALA A 276 19.19 -22.74 -14.81
N ARG A 277 18.65 -22.15 -15.88
CA ARG A 277 19.35 -21.10 -16.65
C ARG A 277 18.51 -19.82 -16.60
N ASN A 278 19.15 -18.71 -16.42
CA ASN A 278 18.50 -17.41 -16.55
C ASN A 278 18.46 -16.98 -18.02
N HIS A 279 17.33 -16.47 -18.48
CA HIS A 279 17.18 -16.00 -19.86
C HIS A 279 18.17 -14.87 -20.21
N GLN A 280 18.54 -14.06 -19.22
CA GLN A 280 19.55 -13.00 -19.38
C GLN A 280 20.95 -13.56 -19.69
N GLU A 281 21.30 -14.77 -19.27
CA GLU A 281 22.57 -15.40 -19.68
C GLU A 281 22.61 -15.58 -21.20
N TRP A 282 21.51 -16.08 -21.80
CA TRP A 282 21.40 -16.18 -23.25
C TRP A 282 21.45 -14.80 -23.92
N SER A 283 20.71 -13.83 -23.40
CA SER A 283 20.65 -12.48 -23.96
C SER A 283 22.02 -11.79 -23.94
N ARG A 284 22.79 -11.94 -22.87
CA ARG A 284 24.16 -11.38 -22.75
C ARG A 284 25.15 -12.03 -23.73
N HIS A 285 24.96 -13.28 -24.07
CA HIS A 285 25.83 -14.07 -24.96
C HIS A 285 25.20 -14.37 -26.34
N ARG A 286 24.18 -13.66 -26.73
CA ARG A 286 23.41 -13.89 -27.95
C ARG A 286 24.26 -13.98 -29.21
N LYS A 287 25.35 -13.21 -29.32
CA LYS A 287 26.28 -13.28 -30.47
C LYS A 287 27.00 -14.60 -30.56
N GLU A 288 27.24 -15.25 -29.42
CA GLU A 288 27.93 -16.56 -29.34
C GLU A 288 26.92 -17.69 -29.50
N TYR A 289 25.78 -17.60 -28.79
CA TYR A 289 24.80 -18.68 -28.73
C TYR A 289 23.82 -18.68 -29.91
N GLY A 290 23.63 -17.56 -30.61
CA GLY A 290 22.68 -17.41 -31.71
C GLY A 290 21.25 -17.23 -31.24
N GLU A 291 20.29 -17.61 -32.09
CA GLU A 291 18.87 -17.41 -31.81
C GLU A 291 18.35 -18.41 -30.76
N TRP A 292 17.39 -17.93 -29.91
CA TRP A 292 16.65 -18.75 -28.97
C TRP A 292 15.52 -19.48 -29.72
N ASN A 293 15.90 -20.41 -30.58
CA ASN A 293 14.98 -21.19 -31.40
C ASN A 293 15.41 -22.66 -31.46
N TYR A 294 14.68 -23.51 -30.74
CA TYR A 294 15.04 -24.92 -30.62
C TYR A 294 14.97 -25.71 -31.92
N ALA A 295 14.09 -25.29 -32.85
CA ALA A 295 13.98 -25.97 -34.16
C ALA A 295 15.22 -25.80 -35.01
N THR A 296 15.92 -24.67 -34.89
CA THR A 296 17.11 -24.35 -35.72
C THR A 296 18.43 -24.41 -34.94
N ASN A 297 18.42 -24.28 -33.62
CA ASN A 297 19.61 -24.14 -32.77
C ASN A 297 19.67 -25.14 -31.62
N GLN A 298 19.09 -26.31 -31.79
CA GLN A 298 18.96 -27.34 -30.74
C GLN A 298 20.30 -27.66 -30.03
N LYS A 299 21.39 -27.89 -30.78
CA LYS A 299 22.67 -28.32 -30.21
C LYS A 299 23.26 -27.33 -29.21
N VAL A 300 23.17 -26.05 -29.50
CA VAL A 300 23.68 -25.00 -28.60
C VAL A 300 22.76 -24.87 -27.38
N ILE A 301 21.43 -24.94 -27.57
CA ILE A 301 20.46 -24.87 -26.48
C ILE A 301 20.60 -26.09 -25.56
N ASP A 302 20.78 -27.31 -26.11
CA ASP A 302 21.01 -28.53 -25.31
C ASP A 302 22.31 -28.43 -24.47
N LYS A 303 23.37 -27.85 -25.02
CA LYS A 303 24.61 -27.58 -24.26
C LYS A 303 24.37 -26.58 -23.16
N PHE A 304 23.66 -25.49 -23.48
CA PHE A 304 23.28 -24.43 -22.51
C PHE A 304 22.48 -25.03 -21.35
N PHE A 305 21.50 -25.89 -21.64
CA PHE A 305 20.70 -26.57 -20.62
C PHE A 305 21.56 -27.54 -19.76
N ALA A 306 22.46 -28.29 -20.37
CA ALA A 306 23.35 -29.21 -19.65
C ALA A 306 24.23 -28.47 -18.62
N GLU A 307 24.77 -27.33 -18.99
CA GLU A 307 25.55 -26.48 -18.09
C GLU A 307 24.72 -25.96 -16.91
N GLY A 308 23.44 -25.62 -17.10
CA GLY A 308 22.54 -25.26 -16.02
C GLY A 308 22.34 -26.36 -14.99
N ILE A 309 22.10 -27.61 -15.46
CA ILE A 309 21.91 -28.74 -14.56
C ILE A 309 23.20 -29.11 -13.80
N ARG A 310 24.39 -28.96 -14.41
CA ARG A 310 25.65 -29.20 -13.71
C ARG A 310 25.86 -28.35 -12.49
N ARG A 311 25.46 -27.09 -12.52
CA ARG A 311 25.65 -26.14 -11.40
C ARG A 311 24.63 -26.30 -10.24
N MET A 312 23.57 -27.08 -10.45
CA MET A 312 22.67 -27.51 -9.38
C MET A 312 23.22 -28.75 -8.61
N LYS A 313 24.36 -29.33 -9.00
CA LYS A 313 24.87 -30.54 -8.38
C LYS A 313 25.24 -30.30 -6.92
N GLY A 314 24.51 -30.93 -6.03
CA GLY A 314 24.73 -30.85 -4.58
C GLY A 314 23.81 -29.87 -3.87
N THR A 315 22.86 -29.20 -4.57
CA THR A 315 21.81 -28.35 -4.01
C THR A 315 20.43 -29.00 -4.14
N GLU A 316 19.50 -28.57 -3.31
CA GLU A 316 18.09 -28.98 -3.37
C GLU A 316 17.30 -27.99 -4.26
N ASP A 317 17.04 -28.41 -5.50
CA ASP A 317 16.40 -27.56 -6.49
C ASP A 317 15.20 -28.25 -7.15
N VAL A 318 14.29 -27.43 -7.73
CA VAL A 318 13.22 -27.90 -8.62
C VAL A 318 13.52 -27.37 -10.03
N VAL A 319 13.63 -28.26 -11.01
CA VAL A 319 13.98 -27.89 -12.39
C VAL A 319 12.73 -27.48 -13.16
N THR A 320 12.69 -26.25 -13.65
CA THR A 320 11.70 -25.83 -14.64
C THR A 320 12.02 -26.48 -15.98
N ILE A 321 11.03 -27.16 -16.57
CA ILE A 321 11.14 -27.79 -17.89
C ILE A 321 10.14 -27.14 -18.87
N GLY A 322 10.29 -27.47 -20.15
CA GLY A 322 9.59 -26.83 -21.24
C GLY A 322 10.40 -25.68 -21.84
N MET A 323 9.79 -24.87 -22.64
CA MET A 323 10.42 -23.70 -23.25
C MET A 323 9.34 -22.74 -23.73
N ARG A 324 9.58 -21.46 -23.61
CA ARG A 324 8.84 -20.40 -24.28
C ARG A 324 9.72 -19.70 -25.31
N GLY A 325 9.17 -18.81 -26.08
CA GLY A 325 9.93 -18.02 -27.03
C GLY A 325 10.83 -16.99 -26.35
N ASP A 326 11.62 -16.31 -27.15
CA ASP A 326 12.55 -15.29 -26.71
C ASP A 326 11.81 -14.15 -26.00
N GLY A 327 12.35 -13.67 -24.88
CA GLY A 327 11.79 -12.55 -24.11
C GLY A 327 10.39 -12.83 -23.55
N ASP A 328 10.14 -14.04 -23.06
CA ASP A 328 8.84 -14.47 -22.51
C ASP A 328 7.66 -14.43 -23.52
N GLY A 329 7.98 -14.44 -24.81
CA GLY A 329 6.99 -14.52 -25.88
C GLY A 329 6.53 -15.95 -26.19
N PRO A 330 5.52 -16.15 -27.03
CA PRO A 330 5.16 -17.45 -27.53
C PRO A 330 6.27 -18.04 -28.44
N MET A 331 6.51 -19.33 -28.32
CA MET A 331 7.54 -20.06 -29.08
C MET A 331 7.23 -20.10 -30.60
N SER A 332 5.96 -20.10 -30.96
CA SER A 332 5.46 -20.07 -32.35
C SER A 332 4.09 -19.42 -32.42
N LYS A 333 3.63 -19.07 -33.63
CA LYS A 333 2.27 -18.49 -33.82
C LYS A 333 1.15 -19.48 -33.48
N ASP A 334 1.40 -20.78 -33.72
CA ASP A 334 0.48 -21.87 -33.41
C ASP A 334 1.15 -22.86 -32.47
N ALA A 335 0.34 -23.62 -31.72
CA ALA A 335 0.84 -24.62 -30.76
C ALA A 335 1.61 -25.74 -31.48
N ASP A 336 2.93 -25.73 -31.49
CA ASP A 336 3.78 -26.82 -31.98
C ASP A 336 4.02 -27.87 -30.89
N ILE A 337 3.03 -28.74 -30.70
CA ILE A 337 3.05 -29.78 -29.68
C ILE A 337 4.27 -30.71 -29.88
N ARG A 338 4.59 -31.11 -31.11
CA ARG A 338 5.70 -32.05 -31.39
C ARG A 338 7.04 -31.43 -31.05
N LEU A 339 7.21 -30.15 -31.27
CA LEU A 339 8.45 -29.47 -30.90
C LEU A 339 8.61 -29.42 -29.38
N LEU A 340 7.57 -29.09 -28.65
CA LEU A 340 7.62 -29.02 -27.19
C LEU A 340 7.81 -30.40 -26.55
N GLU A 341 7.17 -31.45 -27.06
CA GLU A 341 7.40 -32.84 -26.62
C GLU A 341 8.87 -33.27 -26.84
N ARG A 342 9.47 -32.89 -27.97
CA ARG A 342 10.89 -33.13 -28.24
C ARG A 342 11.79 -32.39 -27.26
N ILE A 343 11.51 -31.14 -26.99
CA ILE A 343 12.23 -30.32 -26.01
C ILE A 343 12.18 -30.96 -24.63
N ILE A 344 11.01 -31.27 -24.10
CA ILE A 344 10.84 -31.90 -22.78
C ILE A 344 11.58 -33.25 -22.70
N LYS A 345 11.47 -34.09 -23.74
CA LYS A 345 12.18 -35.36 -23.79
C LYS A 345 13.70 -35.18 -23.70
N ASN A 346 14.25 -34.21 -24.45
CA ASN A 346 15.69 -33.93 -24.43
C ASN A 346 16.13 -33.32 -23.09
N GLN A 347 15.37 -32.40 -22.55
CA GLN A 347 15.64 -31.83 -21.22
C GLN A 347 15.71 -32.92 -20.15
N ARG A 348 14.79 -33.87 -20.14
CA ARG A 348 14.82 -35.00 -19.20
C ARG A 348 16.02 -35.94 -19.42
N SER A 349 16.42 -36.14 -20.66
CA SER A 349 17.67 -36.91 -20.96
C SER A 349 18.90 -36.17 -20.44
N ILE A 350 18.94 -34.82 -20.58
CA ILE A 350 20.02 -33.99 -20.06
C ILE A 350 20.04 -34.06 -18.51
N ILE A 351 18.91 -33.94 -17.84
CA ILE A 351 18.81 -34.07 -16.39
C ILE A 351 19.40 -35.44 -15.95
N ALA A 352 18.96 -36.52 -16.58
CA ALA A 352 19.47 -37.86 -16.21
C ALA A 352 20.99 -38.01 -16.43
N ASN A 353 21.50 -37.51 -17.54
CA ASN A 353 22.91 -37.59 -17.88
C ASN A 353 23.79 -36.76 -16.94
N GLU A 354 23.42 -35.54 -16.65
CA GLU A 354 24.23 -34.63 -15.84
C GLU A 354 24.14 -34.94 -14.33
N THR A 355 22.99 -35.42 -13.85
CA THR A 355 22.82 -35.80 -12.42
C THR A 355 23.31 -37.22 -12.15
N GLY A 356 23.43 -38.07 -13.16
CA GLY A 356 23.75 -39.51 -13.02
C GLY A 356 22.62 -40.33 -12.41
N ARG A 357 21.39 -39.84 -12.39
CA ARG A 357 20.19 -40.45 -11.80
C ARG A 357 19.04 -40.42 -12.80
N PRO A 358 18.06 -41.31 -12.70
CA PRO A 358 16.85 -41.20 -13.49
C PRO A 358 16.20 -39.82 -13.31
N ALA A 359 15.73 -39.20 -14.40
CA ALA A 359 15.17 -37.85 -14.37
C ALA A 359 14.02 -37.68 -13.34
N LYS A 360 13.22 -38.71 -13.10
CA LYS A 360 12.15 -38.74 -12.09
C LYS A 360 12.61 -38.54 -10.65
N GLU A 361 13.89 -38.71 -10.36
CA GLU A 361 14.48 -38.50 -9.02
C GLU A 361 14.90 -37.06 -8.80
N THR A 362 14.89 -36.23 -9.83
CA THR A 362 15.08 -34.78 -9.75
C THR A 362 13.70 -34.08 -9.84
N PRO A 363 13.26 -33.32 -8.85
CA PRO A 363 11.99 -32.61 -8.91
C PRO A 363 11.90 -31.68 -10.12
N GLN A 364 10.83 -31.74 -10.86
CA GLN A 364 10.61 -30.93 -12.06
C GLN A 364 9.26 -30.26 -12.03
N VAL A 365 9.18 -29.08 -12.65
CA VAL A 365 7.95 -28.31 -12.78
C VAL A 365 7.75 -27.86 -14.22
N TRP A 366 6.51 -27.95 -14.71
CA TRP A 366 6.10 -27.39 -15.99
C TRP A 366 4.96 -26.39 -15.80
N ALA A 367 5.20 -25.13 -16.16
CA ALA A 367 4.25 -24.04 -15.97
C ALA A 367 3.28 -23.94 -17.14
N LEU A 368 1.99 -24.00 -16.84
CA LEU A 368 0.87 -23.80 -17.78
C LEU A 368 0.49 -22.32 -17.86
N TYR A 369 1.46 -21.47 -18.20
CA TYR A 369 1.29 -20.02 -18.24
C TYR A 369 0.96 -19.55 -19.66
N LYS A 370 0.00 -18.65 -19.80
CA LYS A 370 -0.46 -18.06 -21.06
C LYS A 370 -0.75 -19.15 -22.10
N GLU A 371 -0.12 -19.11 -23.29
CA GLU A 371 -0.28 -20.06 -24.39
C GLU A 371 0.13 -21.50 -24.05
N VAL A 372 0.95 -21.71 -23.04
CA VAL A 372 1.38 -23.06 -22.65
C VAL A 372 0.18 -23.87 -22.12
N GLN A 373 -0.81 -23.22 -21.51
CA GLN A 373 -2.05 -23.89 -21.13
C GLN A 373 -2.77 -24.45 -22.37
N ASP A 374 -2.78 -23.73 -23.48
CA ASP A 374 -3.40 -24.19 -24.74
C ASP A 374 -2.72 -25.46 -25.29
N TYR A 375 -1.41 -25.63 -25.11
CA TYR A 375 -0.72 -26.87 -25.48
C TYR A 375 -1.26 -28.06 -24.66
N TYR A 376 -1.42 -27.85 -23.35
CA TYR A 376 -1.98 -28.87 -22.47
C TYR A 376 -3.44 -29.19 -22.85
N ASP A 377 -4.28 -28.20 -23.06
CA ASP A 377 -5.67 -28.37 -23.44
C ASP A 377 -5.85 -29.04 -24.83
N LYS A 378 -4.88 -28.85 -25.74
CA LYS A 378 -4.79 -29.53 -27.04
C LYS A 378 -4.19 -30.96 -26.95
N GLY A 379 -3.91 -31.45 -25.77
CA GLY A 379 -3.52 -32.83 -25.51
C GLY A 379 -2.05 -33.09 -25.25
N LEU A 380 -1.16 -32.08 -25.18
CA LEU A 380 0.20 -32.28 -24.76
C LEU A 380 0.21 -32.78 -23.30
N ARG A 381 1.04 -33.80 -23.03
CA ARG A 381 1.22 -34.34 -21.66
C ARG A 381 2.70 -34.46 -21.35
N VAL A 382 3.04 -34.24 -20.08
CA VAL A 382 4.36 -34.46 -19.51
C VAL A 382 4.37 -35.77 -18.72
N PRO A 383 5.55 -36.32 -18.42
CA PRO A 383 5.66 -37.53 -17.57
C PRO A 383 5.04 -37.32 -16.19
N ASP A 384 4.51 -38.39 -15.61
CA ASP A 384 3.71 -38.39 -14.39
C ASP A 384 4.41 -37.87 -13.14
N ASP A 385 5.74 -37.80 -13.14
CA ASP A 385 6.56 -37.31 -12.03
C ASP A 385 6.76 -35.77 -12.02
N VAL A 386 6.30 -35.08 -13.07
CA VAL A 386 6.45 -33.63 -13.23
C VAL A 386 5.32 -32.88 -12.52
N ILE A 387 5.64 -31.85 -11.74
CA ILE A 387 4.67 -30.97 -11.11
C ILE A 387 4.02 -30.08 -12.21
N MET A 388 2.70 -30.11 -12.27
CA MET A 388 1.91 -29.26 -13.16
C MET A 388 1.63 -27.95 -12.48
N LEU A 389 2.15 -26.84 -12.96
CA LEU A 389 1.98 -25.52 -12.35
C LEU A 389 0.94 -24.69 -13.12
N LEU A 390 -0.24 -24.51 -12.52
CA LEU A 390 -1.28 -23.64 -13.04
C LEU A 390 -0.92 -22.16 -12.78
N ALA A 391 -1.49 -21.26 -13.55
CA ALA A 391 -1.37 -19.84 -13.32
C ALA A 391 -2.74 -19.17 -13.24
N ASP A 392 -2.81 -18.06 -12.53
CA ASP A 392 -3.96 -17.16 -12.56
C ASP A 392 -4.01 -16.35 -13.88
N ASP A 393 -4.94 -15.40 -13.95
CA ASP A 393 -5.10 -14.50 -15.09
C ASP A 393 -4.20 -13.25 -15.03
N ASN A 394 -3.18 -13.24 -14.17
CA ASN A 394 -2.29 -12.14 -13.79
C ASN A 394 -2.93 -11.05 -12.90
N TRP A 395 -4.21 -11.23 -12.54
CA TRP A 395 -4.97 -10.28 -11.72
C TRP A 395 -5.59 -10.94 -10.48
N GLY A 396 -5.05 -12.10 -10.09
CA GLY A 396 -5.48 -12.83 -8.91
C GLY A 396 -6.72 -13.69 -9.10
N ASN A 397 -7.14 -14.03 -10.33
CA ASN A 397 -8.24 -14.92 -10.58
C ASN A 397 -7.74 -16.22 -11.22
N VAL A 398 -8.04 -17.35 -10.60
CA VAL A 398 -7.64 -18.67 -11.09
C VAL A 398 -8.34 -18.99 -12.40
N ARG A 399 -7.57 -19.32 -13.43
CA ARG A 399 -8.10 -19.58 -14.78
C ARG A 399 -8.61 -21.00 -14.97
N ARG A 400 -7.99 -21.95 -14.28
CA ARG A 400 -8.23 -23.39 -14.47
C ARG A 400 -7.87 -24.11 -13.19
N LEU A 401 -8.61 -25.19 -12.91
CA LEU A 401 -8.32 -26.14 -11.85
C LEU A 401 -8.37 -27.58 -12.42
N PRO A 402 -7.64 -28.54 -11.85
CA PRO A 402 -7.63 -29.90 -12.32
C PRO A 402 -9.00 -30.57 -12.07
N ASN A 403 -9.52 -31.26 -13.06
CA ASN A 403 -10.70 -32.09 -12.90
C ASN A 403 -10.39 -33.37 -12.11
N ALA A 404 -11.39 -34.21 -11.85
CA ALA A 404 -11.26 -35.43 -11.04
C ALA A 404 -10.22 -36.42 -11.57
N GLU A 405 -10.07 -36.53 -12.89
CA GLU A 405 -9.06 -37.42 -13.50
C GLU A 405 -7.67 -36.79 -13.45
N GLU A 406 -7.57 -35.51 -13.74
CA GLU A 406 -6.31 -34.77 -13.71
C GLU A 406 -5.71 -34.72 -12.30
N ARG A 407 -6.54 -34.67 -11.26
CA ARG A 407 -6.08 -34.73 -9.86
C ARG A 407 -5.32 -36.04 -9.50
N LYS A 408 -5.46 -37.07 -10.32
CA LYS A 408 -4.74 -38.34 -10.15
C LYS A 408 -3.30 -38.29 -10.65
N HIS A 409 -2.87 -37.19 -11.27
CA HIS A 409 -1.51 -37.01 -11.78
C HIS A 409 -0.51 -37.11 -10.63
N PRO A 410 0.43 -38.10 -10.63
CA PRO A 410 1.25 -38.36 -9.45
C PRO A 410 2.23 -37.23 -9.07
N GLY A 411 2.72 -36.47 -10.06
CA GLY A 411 3.55 -35.29 -9.84
C GLY A 411 2.83 -34.17 -9.08
N GLY A 412 1.50 -34.18 -9.13
CA GLY A 412 0.62 -33.23 -8.48
C GLY A 412 0.60 -31.86 -9.14
N TRP A 413 -0.10 -30.93 -8.50
CA TRP A 413 -0.43 -29.63 -9.07
C TRP A 413 0.09 -28.50 -8.19
N GLY A 414 0.48 -27.39 -8.82
CA GLY A 414 0.88 -26.16 -8.18
C GLY A 414 0.15 -24.95 -8.74
N MET A 415 0.31 -23.80 -8.08
CA MET A 415 -0.26 -22.52 -8.45
C MET A 415 0.81 -21.43 -8.51
N TYR A 416 0.87 -20.73 -9.62
CA TYR A 416 1.61 -19.48 -9.82
C TYR A 416 0.61 -18.32 -9.75
N TYR A 417 0.69 -17.54 -8.67
CA TYR A 417 -0.29 -16.48 -8.34
C TYR A 417 0.37 -15.11 -8.38
N HIS A 418 -0.36 -14.08 -8.86
CA HIS A 418 0.19 -12.74 -9.05
C HIS A 418 -0.40 -11.74 -8.06
N VAL A 419 0.46 -10.93 -7.44
CA VAL A 419 0.14 -9.65 -6.79
C VAL A 419 0.86 -8.48 -7.46
N ASP A 420 1.71 -8.78 -8.40
CA ASP A 420 2.42 -7.89 -9.32
C ASP A 420 2.30 -8.44 -10.75
N TYR A 421 2.20 -7.57 -11.73
CA TYR A 421 2.10 -7.97 -13.13
C TYR A 421 2.71 -6.95 -14.09
N VAL A 422 3.47 -7.45 -15.06
CA VAL A 422 3.96 -6.68 -16.19
C VAL A 422 3.36 -7.22 -17.49
N GLY A 423 2.57 -6.39 -18.18
CA GLY A 423 1.92 -6.80 -19.41
C GLY A 423 0.68 -5.98 -19.78
N THR A 424 0.00 -6.46 -20.82
CA THR A 424 -1.24 -5.87 -21.35
C THR A 424 -2.40 -6.01 -20.37
N PRO A 425 -3.27 -5.00 -20.20
CA PRO A 425 -3.29 -3.69 -20.87
C PRO A 425 -2.37 -2.67 -20.23
N ARG A 426 -2.03 -2.81 -18.96
CA ARG A 426 -1.14 -1.96 -18.15
C ARG A 426 -0.39 -2.82 -17.15
N ASN A 427 0.73 -2.31 -16.68
CA ASN A 427 1.45 -2.89 -15.54
C ASN A 427 0.66 -2.69 -14.23
N SER A 428 0.94 -3.54 -13.26
CA SER A 428 0.52 -3.42 -11.87
C SER A 428 1.74 -3.71 -10.99
N LYS A 429 2.59 -2.71 -10.80
CA LYS A 429 3.91 -2.81 -10.17
C LYS A 429 4.09 -1.87 -8.98
N TRP A 430 3.25 -0.86 -8.87
CA TRP A 430 3.47 0.27 -7.96
C TRP A 430 3.03 -0.02 -6.53
N LEU A 431 1.77 -0.35 -6.33
CA LEU A 431 1.19 -0.59 -5.01
C LEU A 431 0.41 -1.91 -4.98
N ASN A 432 0.19 -2.42 -3.76
CA ASN A 432 -0.69 -3.57 -3.58
C ASN A 432 -2.13 -3.22 -4.02
N VAL A 433 -2.65 -4.00 -4.95
CA VAL A 433 -4.02 -3.87 -5.49
C VAL A 433 -4.85 -5.13 -5.25
N THR A 434 -4.37 -6.05 -4.41
CA THR A 434 -4.99 -7.35 -4.19
C THR A 434 -5.96 -7.29 -3.01
N PRO A 435 -7.28 -7.43 -3.23
CA PRO A 435 -8.24 -7.56 -2.14
C PRO A 435 -8.00 -8.83 -1.33
N ILE A 436 -7.99 -8.70 -0.01
CA ILE A 436 -7.76 -9.80 0.94
C ILE A 436 -8.72 -10.97 0.68
N GLN A 437 -10.00 -10.65 0.48
CA GLN A 437 -11.06 -11.63 0.26
C GLN A 437 -10.89 -12.40 -1.04
N ASN A 438 -10.42 -11.73 -2.10
CA ASN A 438 -10.17 -12.39 -3.38
C ASN A 438 -9.01 -13.39 -3.29
N MET A 439 -7.91 -12.98 -2.68
CA MET A 439 -6.76 -13.89 -2.50
C MET A 439 -7.15 -15.11 -1.66
N TRP A 440 -7.84 -14.90 -0.54
CA TRP A 440 -8.31 -15.99 0.30
C TRP A 440 -9.24 -16.95 -0.45
N GLU A 441 -10.23 -16.44 -1.15
CA GLU A 441 -11.20 -17.24 -1.87
C GLU A 441 -10.53 -18.08 -2.96
N GLN A 442 -9.70 -17.45 -3.79
CA GLN A 442 -9.03 -18.12 -4.91
C GLN A 442 -8.01 -19.17 -4.45
N LEU A 443 -7.26 -18.91 -3.39
CA LEU A 443 -6.29 -19.88 -2.87
C LEU A 443 -6.95 -21.01 -2.09
N SER A 444 -8.03 -20.76 -1.35
CA SER A 444 -8.81 -21.81 -0.69
C SER A 444 -9.42 -22.75 -1.72
N LEU A 445 -10.05 -22.22 -2.75
CA LEU A 445 -10.59 -22.97 -3.87
C LEU A 445 -9.50 -23.82 -4.56
N THR A 446 -8.34 -23.22 -4.80
CA THR A 446 -7.19 -23.88 -5.41
C THR A 446 -6.76 -25.12 -4.61
N TYR A 447 -6.66 -24.99 -3.30
CA TYR A 447 -6.29 -26.08 -2.40
C TYR A 447 -7.37 -27.19 -2.36
N GLU A 448 -8.64 -26.83 -2.30
CA GLU A 448 -9.76 -27.80 -2.32
C GLU A 448 -9.79 -28.67 -3.57
N TYR A 449 -9.23 -28.15 -4.67
CA TYR A 449 -9.08 -28.90 -5.93
C TYR A 449 -7.78 -29.73 -6.00
N GLY A 450 -7.04 -29.86 -4.88
CA GLY A 450 -5.84 -30.71 -4.78
C GLY A 450 -4.59 -30.09 -5.39
N VAL A 451 -4.50 -28.79 -5.42
CA VAL A 451 -3.32 -28.05 -5.88
C VAL A 451 -2.47 -27.73 -4.65
N ASP A 452 -1.59 -28.66 -4.26
CA ASP A 452 -0.86 -28.64 -2.98
C ASP A 452 0.68 -28.90 -3.12
N LYS A 453 1.20 -28.97 -4.35
CA LYS A 453 2.62 -29.31 -4.52
C LYS A 453 3.55 -28.12 -4.55
N LEU A 454 3.14 -27.03 -5.19
CA LEU A 454 3.95 -25.82 -5.31
C LEU A 454 3.05 -24.62 -5.39
N TRP A 455 3.21 -23.69 -4.43
CA TRP A 455 2.62 -22.36 -4.52
C TRP A 455 3.72 -21.31 -4.61
N VAL A 456 3.74 -20.53 -5.68
CA VAL A 456 4.68 -19.43 -5.89
C VAL A 456 3.95 -18.13 -6.16
N LEU A 457 4.29 -17.11 -5.38
CA LEU A 457 3.70 -15.78 -5.45
C LEU A 457 4.62 -14.83 -6.21
N ASN A 458 4.15 -14.29 -7.33
CA ASN A 458 4.83 -13.19 -8.01
C ASN A 458 4.58 -11.89 -7.24
N VAL A 459 5.65 -11.33 -6.68
CA VAL A 459 5.60 -10.14 -5.82
C VAL A 459 6.30 -8.93 -6.46
N GLY A 460 6.89 -9.07 -7.65
CA GLY A 460 7.74 -8.03 -8.22
C GLY A 460 8.92 -7.73 -7.31
N ASP A 461 8.80 -6.72 -6.50
CA ASP A 461 9.89 -6.11 -5.74
C ASP A 461 9.87 -6.34 -4.22
N LEU A 462 9.03 -7.21 -3.67
CA LEU A 462 8.73 -7.43 -2.25
C LEU A 462 7.92 -6.31 -1.58
N LYS A 463 8.16 -5.07 -1.94
CA LYS A 463 7.50 -3.90 -1.35
C LYS A 463 6.67 -3.16 -2.41
N PRO A 464 5.45 -2.74 -2.04
CA PRO A 464 4.79 -2.84 -0.74
C PRO A 464 3.85 -4.06 -0.61
N MET A 465 4.39 -5.26 -0.81
CA MET A 465 3.63 -6.52 -0.84
C MET A 465 3.70 -7.30 0.50
N GLU A 466 4.09 -6.66 1.59
CA GLU A 466 4.29 -7.29 2.90
C GLU A 466 3.05 -8.06 3.38
N TYR A 467 1.87 -7.45 3.25
CA TYR A 467 0.64 -8.08 3.70
C TYR A 467 0.21 -9.26 2.79
N PRO A 468 0.10 -9.10 1.45
CA PRO A 468 -0.24 -10.23 0.60
C PRO A 468 0.77 -11.39 0.69
N ILE A 469 2.06 -11.11 0.87
CA ILE A 469 3.08 -12.16 1.12
C ILE A 469 2.76 -12.92 2.41
N SER A 470 2.46 -12.21 3.50
CA SER A 470 2.13 -12.84 4.79
C SER A 470 0.89 -13.72 4.70
N LEU A 471 -0.18 -13.21 4.09
CA LEU A 471 -1.41 -13.98 3.91
C LEU A 471 -1.18 -15.21 3.03
N PHE A 472 -0.45 -15.06 1.91
CA PHE A 472 -0.13 -16.16 1.01
C PHE A 472 0.65 -17.28 1.71
N MET A 473 1.68 -16.92 2.48
CA MET A 473 2.51 -17.91 3.20
C MET A 473 1.73 -18.63 4.30
N ASP A 474 0.91 -17.91 5.05
CA ASP A 474 0.07 -18.51 6.09
C ASP A 474 -1.00 -19.42 5.50
N MET A 475 -1.60 -19.04 4.36
CA MET A 475 -2.51 -19.91 3.63
C MET A 475 -1.81 -21.12 3.02
N ALA A 476 -0.58 -20.98 2.53
CA ALA A 476 0.19 -22.13 2.02
C ALA A 476 0.56 -23.11 3.14
N TRP A 477 0.70 -22.63 4.38
CA TRP A 477 0.86 -23.49 5.56
C TRP A 477 -0.44 -24.19 5.94
N ASN A 478 -1.54 -23.45 6.03
CA ASN A 478 -2.86 -23.99 6.37
C ASN A 478 -3.99 -23.25 5.63
N PRO A 479 -4.32 -23.66 4.39
CA PRO A 479 -5.30 -22.96 3.55
C PRO A 479 -6.72 -22.91 4.11
N MET A 480 -7.06 -23.88 4.97
CA MET A 480 -8.41 -24.02 5.53
C MET A 480 -8.56 -23.39 6.92
N ARG A 481 -7.56 -22.63 7.37
CA ARG A 481 -7.57 -22.02 8.69
C ARG A 481 -8.63 -20.95 8.86
N TYR A 482 -8.89 -20.17 7.82
CA TYR A 482 -9.85 -19.07 7.82
C TYR A 482 -11.10 -19.42 7.05
N THR A 483 -12.23 -19.05 7.61
CA THR A 483 -13.53 -19.03 6.94
C THR A 483 -13.88 -17.59 6.54
N ALA A 484 -14.94 -17.40 5.75
CA ALA A 484 -15.42 -16.07 5.39
C ALA A 484 -15.68 -15.17 6.62
N GLU A 485 -16.19 -15.77 7.71
CA GLU A 485 -16.49 -15.05 8.96
C GLU A 485 -15.25 -14.73 9.80
N SER A 486 -14.17 -15.52 9.64
CA SER A 486 -12.96 -15.38 10.46
C SER A 486 -11.79 -14.75 9.73
N LEU A 487 -11.90 -14.52 8.42
CA LEU A 487 -10.81 -14.02 7.59
C LEU A 487 -10.17 -12.72 8.12
N LEU A 488 -10.99 -11.79 8.60
CA LEU A 488 -10.50 -10.50 9.10
C LEU A 488 -9.70 -10.61 10.41
N LYS A 489 -9.64 -11.79 11.04
CA LYS A 489 -8.71 -12.04 12.15
C LYS A 489 -7.25 -12.02 11.67
N HIS A 490 -6.99 -12.40 10.40
CA HIS A 490 -5.63 -12.40 9.85
C HIS A 490 -5.03 -10.99 9.76
N PRO A 491 -5.64 -9.98 9.08
CA PRO A 491 -5.08 -8.63 9.07
C PRO A 491 -5.01 -8.01 10.46
N ARG A 492 -5.93 -8.36 11.38
CA ARG A 492 -5.84 -7.93 12.78
C ARG A 492 -4.61 -8.50 13.48
N ALA A 493 -4.35 -9.80 13.34
CA ALA A 493 -3.18 -10.45 13.93
C ALA A 493 -1.87 -9.89 13.34
N PHE A 494 -1.83 -9.67 12.01
CA PHE A 494 -0.72 -9.00 11.33
C PHE A 494 -0.47 -7.60 11.92
N CYS A 495 -1.50 -6.78 12.04
CA CYS A 495 -1.37 -5.43 12.60
C CYS A 495 -1.02 -5.44 14.10
N THR A 496 -1.50 -6.45 14.87
CA THR A 496 -1.10 -6.63 16.27
C THR A 496 0.42 -6.86 16.38
N GLN A 497 0.95 -7.74 15.53
CA GLN A 497 2.37 -8.05 15.51
C GLN A 497 3.23 -6.82 15.16
N LEU A 498 2.74 -5.98 14.23
CA LEU A 498 3.52 -4.87 13.71
C LEU A 498 3.38 -3.59 14.54
N PHE A 499 2.20 -3.32 15.10
CA PHE A 499 1.86 -2.01 15.71
C PHE A 499 1.34 -2.13 17.16
N GLY A 500 1.25 -3.34 17.69
CA GLY A 500 0.72 -3.62 19.02
C GLY A 500 -0.82 -3.71 19.06
N GLU A 501 -1.32 -4.33 20.11
CA GLU A 501 -2.74 -4.68 20.31
C GLU A 501 -3.67 -3.46 20.24
N VAL A 502 -3.26 -2.32 20.82
CA VAL A 502 -4.08 -1.10 20.89
C VAL A 502 -4.37 -0.51 19.50
N GLN A 503 -3.45 -0.67 18.57
CA GLN A 503 -3.56 -0.09 17.22
C GLN A 503 -4.14 -1.07 16.19
N ALA A 504 -4.23 -2.34 16.54
CA ALA A 504 -4.45 -3.42 15.59
C ALA A 504 -5.78 -3.33 14.85
N ASP A 505 -6.87 -3.05 15.54
CA ASP A 505 -8.21 -3.06 14.94
C ASP A 505 -8.36 -1.97 13.87
N GLU A 506 -7.94 -0.75 14.17
CA GLU A 506 -8.03 0.36 13.23
C GLU A 506 -7.03 0.20 12.07
N ALA A 507 -5.79 -0.23 12.35
CA ALA A 507 -4.81 -0.50 11.31
C ALA A 507 -5.27 -1.61 10.35
N ALA A 508 -5.84 -2.70 10.88
CA ALA A 508 -6.40 -3.78 10.07
C ALA A 508 -7.60 -3.32 9.23
N ARG A 509 -8.45 -2.48 9.78
CA ARG A 509 -9.59 -1.90 9.07
C ARG A 509 -9.11 -1.06 7.88
N ILE A 510 -8.13 -0.18 8.11
CA ILE A 510 -7.56 0.68 7.05
C ILE A 510 -6.86 -0.18 6.00
N LEU A 511 -6.06 -1.17 6.41
CA LEU A 511 -5.41 -2.13 5.52
C LEU A 511 -6.40 -2.85 4.61
N ASN A 512 -7.49 -3.37 5.18
CA ASN A 512 -8.55 -4.04 4.42
C ASN A 512 -9.25 -3.08 3.45
N LEU A 513 -9.53 -1.84 3.88
CA LEU A 513 -10.21 -0.86 3.02
C LEU A 513 -9.33 -0.41 1.86
N TYR A 514 -8.06 -0.09 2.10
CA TYR A 514 -7.21 0.33 0.99
C TYR A 514 -6.99 -0.81 -0.01
N SER A 515 -6.79 -2.04 0.45
CA SER A 515 -6.68 -3.22 -0.43
C SER A 515 -7.92 -3.40 -1.29
N LYS A 516 -9.11 -3.26 -0.68
CA LYS A 516 -10.40 -3.28 -1.40
C LYS A 516 -10.51 -2.15 -2.41
N TYR A 517 -10.15 -0.92 -2.04
CA TYR A 517 -10.29 0.25 -2.91
C TYR A 517 -9.29 0.19 -4.07
N ASN A 518 -8.04 -0.18 -3.80
CA ASN A 518 -7.03 -0.37 -4.84
C ASN A 518 -7.39 -1.49 -5.83
N GLY A 519 -8.11 -2.51 -5.36
CA GLY A 519 -8.62 -3.59 -6.22
C GLY A 519 -9.76 -3.19 -7.16
N ARG A 520 -10.33 -1.98 -7.05
CA ARG A 520 -11.33 -1.48 -8.01
C ARG A 520 -10.70 -1.17 -9.36
N VAL A 521 -9.61 -0.43 -9.33
CA VAL A 521 -8.80 -0.08 -10.51
C VAL A 521 -7.36 0.11 -10.06
N THR A 522 -6.45 -0.58 -10.74
CA THR A 522 -5.01 -0.41 -10.54
C THR A 522 -4.59 1.03 -10.79
N GLY A 523 -3.71 1.58 -9.96
CA GLY A 523 -3.27 2.98 -10.06
C GLY A 523 -2.76 3.36 -11.46
N GLU A 524 -2.01 2.46 -12.09
CA GLU A 524 -1.48 2.64 -13.45
C GLU A 524 -2.54 2.61 -14.55
N MET A 525 -3.77 2.20 -14.22
CA MET A 525 -4.92 2.19 -15.14
C MET A 525 -5.85 3.38 -14.96
N LEU A 526 -5.64 4.22 -13.95
CA LEU A 526 -6.48 5.38 -13.71
C LEU A 526 -6.28 6.45 -14.79
N ASP A 527 -7.38 7.07 -15.17
CA ASP A 527 -7.42 8.28 -15.99
C ASP A 527 -8.69 9.09 -15.68
N ALA A 528 -8.83 10.26 -16.29
CA ALA A 528 -9.98 11.15 -16.09
C ALA A 528 -11.34 10.54 -16.49
N LYS A 529 -11.36 9.42 -17.23
CA LYS A 529 -12.56 8.76 -17.74
C LYS A 529 -12.90 7.47 -17.00
N THR A 530 -12.07 7.06 -16.04
CA THR A 530 -12.21 5.78 -15.33
C THR A 530 -13.56 5.67 -14.64
N TYR A 531 -14.02 6.74 -14.02
CA TYR A 531 -15.33 6.79 -13.35
C TYR A 531 -16.23 7.87 -13.93
N ASN A 532 -17.52 7.73 -13.71
CA ASN A 532 -18.51 8.65 -14.27
C ASN A 532 -18.65 9.92 -13.39
N LEU A 533 -18.36 11.09 -13.96
CA LEU A 533 -18.55 12.38 -13.28
C LEU A 533 -20.03 12.76 -13.11
N GLU A 534 -20.87 12.43 -14.10
CA GLU A 534 -22.27 12.90 -14.14
C GLU A 534 -23.14 12.18 -13.10
N THR A 535 -22.82 10.94 -12.78
CA THR A 535 -23.49 10.18 -11.72
C THR A 535 -22.95 10.48 -10.32
N GLY A 536 -21.85 11.24 -10.21
CA GLY A 536 -21.16 11.48 -8.96
C GLY A 536 -20.25 10.36 -8.50
N GLU A 537 -20.09 9.29 -9.27
CA GLU A 537 -19.25 8.13 -8.96
C GLU A 537 -17.79 8.55 -8.72
N TRP A 538 -17.23 9.40 -9.59
CA TRP A 538 -15.87 9.90 -9.43
C TRP A 538 -15.69 10.64 -8.09
N LYS A 539 -16.65 11.49 -7.76
CA LYS A 539 -16.60 12.22 -6.49
C LYS A 539 -16.67 11.29 -5.29
N GLN A 540 -17.54 10.27 -5.35
CA GLN A 540 -17.70 9.31 -4.26
C GLN A 540 -16.41 8.53 -4.01
N VAL A 541 -15.80 7.93 -5.04
CA VAL A 541 -14.58 7.13 -4.87
C VAL A 541 -13.39 7.96 -4.41
N ARG A 542 -13.27 9.20 -4.91
CA ARG A 542 -12.27 10.15 -4.43
C ARG A 542 -12.47 10.49 -2.95
N ASP A 543 -13.68 10.82 -2.53
CA ASP A 543 -14.01 11.21 -1.16
C ASP A 543 -13.78 10.04 -0.19
N GLU A 544 -14.05 8.79 -0.59
CA GLU A 544 -13.72 7.60 0.21
C GLU A 544 -12.22 7.51 0.51
N TYR A 545 -11.35 7.78 -0.48
CA TYR A 545 -9.90 7.80 -0.27
C TYR A 545 -9.44 8.97 0.60
N ILE A 546 -9.99 10.15 0.42
CA ILE A 546 -9.68 11.32 1.26
C ILE A 546 -10.05 11.06 2.73
N CYS A 547 -11.21 10.44 2.96
CA CYS A 547 -11.61 10.05 4.30
C CYS A 547 -10.65 9.01 4.89
N LEU A 548 -10.28 7.99 4.11
CA LEU A 548 -9.37 6.94 4.55
C LEU A 548 -7.96 7.50 4.85
N GLU A 549 -7.48 8.44 4.05
CA GLU A 549 -6.21 9.13 4.31
C GLU A 549 -6.25 9.91 5.62
N ALA A 550 -7.33 10.63 5.88
CA ALA A 550 -7.51 11.37 7.13
C ALA A 550 -7.52 10.44 8.36
N GLU A 551 -8.11 9.25 8.23
CA GLU A 551 -8.12 8.22 9.27
C GLU A 551 -6.73 7.63 9.50
N ALA A 552 -6.01 7.26 8.43
CA ALA A 552 -4.66 6.75 8.51
C ALA A 552 -3.69 7.77 9.13
N LEU A 553 -3.78 9.04 8.74
CA LEU A 553 -2.99 10.13 9.32
C LEU A 553 -3.30 10.34 10.81
N ARG A 554 -4.56 10.27 11.20
CA ARG A 554 -4.98 10.39 12.60
C ARG A 554 -4.36 9.26 13.43
N GLN A 555 -4.42 8.01 12.95
CA GLN A 555 -3.79 6.89 13.64
C GLN A 555 -2.27 7.05 13.70
N TYR A 556 -1.62 7.38 12.59
CA TYR A 556 -0.17 7.63 12.53
C TYR A 556 0.30 8.65 13.56
N ASN A 557 -0.49 9.71 13.78
CA ASN A 557 -0.15 10.75 14.75
C ASN A 557 -0.26 10.28 16.21
N THR A 558 -1.02 9.23 16.49
CA THR A 558 -1.15 8.62 17.83
C THR A 558 -0.11 7.54 18.12
N LEU A 559 0.58 7.04 17.09
CA LEU A 559 1.60 6.01 17.24
C LEU A 559 2.83 6.53 17.99
N ALA A 560 3.42 5.66 18.81
CA ALA A 560 4.76 5.88 19.34
C ALA A 560 5.78 5.92 18.18
N SER A 561 6.87 6.68 18.38
CA SER A 561 7.83 6.99 17.32
C SER A 561 8.42 5.77 16.62
N GLU A 562 8.67 4.71 17.40
CA GLU A 562 9.28 3.46 16.92
C GLU A 562 8.41 2.70 15.92
N TYR A 563 7.10 2.86 15.94
CA TYR A 563 6.18 2.20 15.01
C TYR A 563 5.93 3.00 13.72
N LYS A 564 6.31 4.27 13.68
CA LYS A 564 5.92 5.18 12.60
C LYS A 564 6.46 4.78 11.25
N ASP A 565 7.71 4.33 11.17
CA ASP A 565 8.30 3.93 9.88
C ASP A 565 7.64 2.66 9.34
N ALA A 566 7.38 1.66 10.17
CA ALA A 566 6.66 0.45 9.77
C ALA A 566 5.22 0.77 9.31
N TYR A 567 4.50 1.59 10.08
CA TYR A 567 3.14 1.99 9.73
C TYR A 567 3.09 2.81 8.43
N LYS A 568 4.07 3.70 8.25
CA LYS A 568 4.17 4.52 7.03
C LYS A 568 4.38 3.65 5.80
N GLN A 569 5.25 2.65 5.87
CA GLN A 569 5.51 1.74 4.76
C GLN A 569 4.29 0.92 4.36
N ILE A 570 3.60 0.36 5.35
CA ILE A 570 2.59 -0.69 5.12
C ILE A 570 1.19 -0.10 4.93
N ILE A 571 0.88 1.02 5.58
CA ILE A 571 -0.46 1.60 5.61
C ILE A 571 -0.50 3.03 5.09
N LEU A 572 0.25 3.95 5.69
CA LEU A 572 0.06 5.38 5.43
C LEU A 572 0.43 5.74 3.99
N PHE A 573 1.61 5.34 3.51
CA PHE A 573 2.07 5.68 2.17
C PHE A 573 1.15 5.12 1.07
N PRO A 574 0.77 3.82 1.07
CA PRO A 574 -0.17 3.30 0.06
C PRO A 574 -1.50 4.05 0.04
N VAL A 575 -2.03 4.40 1.20
CA VAL A 575 -3.28 5.18 1.31
C VAL A 575 -3.10 6.59 0.77
N GLN A 576 -2.04 7.30 1.17
CA GLN A 576 -1.76 8.66 0.72
C GLN A 576 -1.50 8.75 -0.78
N ALA A 577 -0.73 7.81 -1.30
CA ALA A 577 -0.37 7.76 -2.72
C ALA A 577 -1.61 7.56 -3.60
N MET A 578 -2.47 6.61 -3.25
CA MET A 578 -3.71 6.38 -3.99
C MET A 578 -4.74 7.50 -3.80
N ALA A 579 -4.90 8.02 -2.58
CA ALA A 579 -5.79 9.17 -2.34
C ALA A 579 -5.39 10.38 -3.19
N ASN A 580 -4.09 10.63 -3.27
CA ASN A 580 -3.53 11.70 -4.10
C ASN A 580 -3.76 11.45 -5.60
N LEU A 581 -3.57 10.22 -6.07
CA LEU A 581 -3.76 9.84 -7.46
C LEU A 581 -5.24 9.98 -7.88
N TYR A 582 -6.18 9.55 -7.01
CA TYR A 582 -7.61 9.72 -7.24
C TYR A 582 -8.03 11.19 -7.25
N ASP A 583 -7.47 12.02 -6.37
CA ASP A 583 -7.73 13.46 -6.37
C ASP A 583 -7.18 14.15 -7.64
N MET A 584 -6.02 13.70 -8.13
CA MET A 584 -5.41 14.20 -9.36
C MET A 584 -6.28 13.92 -10.59
N TYR A 585 -6.70 12.68 -10.79
CA TYR A 585 -7.49 12.33 -11.98
C TYR A 585 -8.94 12.79 -11.88
N TYR A 586 -9.52 12.86 -10.68
CA TYR A 586 -10.79 13.56 -10.49
C TYR A 586 -10.69 15.04 -10.88
N SER A 587 -9.62 15.71 -10.44
CA SER A 587 -9.37 17.12 -10.77
C SER A 587 -9.15 17.31 -12.28
N GLN A 588 -8.46 16.38 -12.93
CA GLN A 588 -8.34 16.39 -14.40
C GLN A 588 -9.70 16.22 -15.08
N ALA A 589 -10.53 15.32 -14.60
CA ALA A 589 -11.87 15.10 -15.14
C ALA A 589 -12.75 16.37 -15.01
N MET A 590 -12.68 17.03 -13.84
CA MET A 590 -13.36 18.32 -13.61
C MET A 590 -12.81 19.43 -14.49
N ASN A 591 -11.49 19.51 -14.63
CA ASN A 591 -10.84 20.48 -15.53
C ASN A 591 -11.34 20.32 -16.97
N HIS A 592 -11.33 19.11 -17.52
CA HIS A 592 -11.78 18.83 -18.87
C HIS A 592 -13.28 19.14 -19.06
N LYS A 593 -14.11 18.78 -18.07
CA LYS A 593 -15.55 19.05 -18.11
C LYS A 593 -15.83 20.55 -18.19
N LEU A 594 -15.23 21.31 -17.29
CA LEU A 594 -15.45 22.74 -17.16
C LEU A 594 -14.86 23.54 -18.33
N TYR A 595 -13.66 23.12 -18.80
CA TYR A 595 -13.06 23.70 -20.00
C TYR A 595 -13.95 23.54 -21.23
N LYS A 596 -14.54 22.36 -21.43
CA LYS A 596 -15.43 22.07 -22.56
C LYS A 596 -16.64 23.00 -22.63
N VAL A 597 -17.13 23.47 -21.50
CA VAL A 597 -18.27 24.41 -21.42
C VAL A 597 -17.83 25.85 -21.25
N GLY A 598 -16.53 26.15 -21.39
CA GLY A 598 -16.00 27.51 -21.29
C GLY A 598 -16.04 28.11 -19.89
N ASN A 599 -16.06 27.28 -18.84
CA ASN A 599 -16.12 27.72 -17.44
C ASN A 599 -14.71 27.99 -16.89
N PRO A 600 -14.39 29.27 -16.50
CA PRO A 600 -13.07 29.63 -15.97
C PRO A 600 -12.65 28.87 -14.70
N GLU A 601 -13.57 28.28 -13.96
CA GLU A 601 -13.26 27.41 -12.81
C GLU A 601 -12.41 26.20 -13.20
N CYS A 602 -12.32 25.87 -14.51
CA CYS A 602 -11.38 24.86 -14.99
C CYS A 602 -9.93 25.17 -14.57
N ASN A 603 -9.55 26.45 -14.43
CA ASN A 603 -8.22 26.86 -14.00
C ASN A 603 -7.90 26.40 -12.56
N TYR A 604 -8.88 26.50 -11.64
CA TYR A 604 -8.73 25.95 -10.29
C TYR A 604 -8.42 24.45 -10.31
N TRP A 605 -9.12 23.70 -11.15
CA TRP A 605 -8.90 22.26 -11.27
C TRP A 605 -7.58 21.92 -11.98
N ALA A 606 -7.12 22.78 -12.91
CA ALA A 606 -5.78 22.65 -13.48
C ALA A 606 -4.69 22.82 -12.39
N ASP A 607 -4.82 23.86 -11.56
CA ASP A 607 -3.90 24.08 -10.43
C ASP A 607 -3.91 22.89 -9.47
N ARG A 608 -5.10 22.30 -9.23
CA ARG A 608 -5.21 21.12 -8.38
C ARG A 608 -4.50 19.90 -8.94
N VAL A 609 -4.57 19.67 -10.26
CA VAL A 609 -3.80 18.60 -10.93
C VAL A 609 -2.29 18.80 -10.74
N GLU A 610 -1.80 20.02 -10.95
CA GLU A 610 -0.37 20.35 -10.77
C GLU A 610 0.07 20.14 -9.30
N GLN A 611 -0.74 20.56 -8.34
CA GLN A 611 -0.47 20.39 -6.90
C GLN A 611 -0.41 18.93 -6.49
N THR A 612 -1.36 18.13 -6.97
CA THR A 612 -1.40 16.68 -6.66
C THR A 612 -0.29 15.92 -7.37
N PHE A 613 0.06 16.30 -8.60
CA PHE A 613 1.22 15.73 -9.29
C PHE A 613 2.54 16.01 -8.55
N LYS A 614 2.71 17.26 -8.07
CA LYS A 614 3.86 17.59 -7.23
C LYS A 614 3.85 16.82 -5.90
N ARG A 615 2.69 16.71 -5.26
CA ARG A 615 2.53 15.96 -4.00
C ARG A 615 2.92 14.49 -4.16
N ASP A 616 2.61 13.89 -5.30
CA ASP A 616 3.02 12.51 -5.61
C ASP A 616 4.54 12.35 -5.55
N ALA A 617 5.27 13.22 -6.22
CA ALA A 617 6.72 13.24 -6.18
C ALA A 617 7.26 13.49 -4.75
N ASP A 618 6.62 14.36 -3.96
CA ASP A 618 6.99 14.64 -2.57
C ASP A 618 6.78 13.40 -1.67
N LEU A 619 5.70 12.65 -1.85
CA LEU A 619 5.41 11.40 -1.13
C LEU A 619 6.45 10.31 -1.47
N ALA A 620 6.76 10.12 -2.75
CA ALA A 620 7.78 9.19 -3.20
C ALA A 620 9.18 9.58 -2.70
N TYR A 621 9.50 10.87 -2.71
CA TYR A 621 10.76 11.38 -2.15
C TYR A 621 10.88 11.09 -0.66
N ASP A 622 9.84 11.33 0.10
CA ASP A 622 9.83 11.10 1.54
C ASP A 622 9.99 9.60 1.88
N TYR A 623 9.30 8.71 1.15
CA TYR A 623 9.48 7.26 1.31
C TYR A 623 10.93 6.83 1.01
N ASN A 624 11.48 7.29 -0.12
CA ASN A 624 12.77 6.83 -0.60
C ASN A 624 13.95 7.42 0.17
N ASN A 625 13.85 8.66 0.66
CA ASN A 625 15.02 9.41 1.14
C ASN A 625 14.95 9.83 2.60
N VAL A 626 13.78 9.89 3.21
CA VAL A 626 13.58 10.39 4.58
C VAL A 626 13.22 9.27 5.54
N MET A 627 12.22 8.48 5.19
CA MET A 627 11.76 7.35 5.99
C MET A 627 12.89 6.37 6.28
N SER A 628 12.95 5.85 7.50
CA SER A 628 13.99 4.90 7.95
C SER A 628 15.43 5.37 7.64
N GLY A 629 15.67 6.71 7.65
CA GLY A 629 16.97 7.28 7.33
C GLY A 629 17.42 7.04 5.89
N GLY A 630 16.51 6.84 4.95
CA GLY A 630 16.80 6.59 3.54
C GLY A 630 17.19 5.14 3.20
N LYS A 631 16.96 4.20 4.12
CA LYS A 631 17.22 2.75 3.90
C LYS A 631 16.57 2.22 2.61
N TRP A 632 15.37 2.74 2.27
CA TRP A 632 14.55 2.25 1.16
C TRP A 632 14.70 3.09 -0.12
N LYS A 633 15.83 3.78 -0.26
CA LYS A 633 16.08 4.64 -1.42
C LYS A 633 15.90 3.87 -2.72
N HIS A 634 15.11 4.44 -3.64
CA HIS A 634 14.65 3.89 -4.91
C HIS A 634 13.49 2.88 -4.83
N MET A 635 13.11 2.36 -3.67
CA MET A 635 12.10 1.32 -3.58
C MET A 635 10.71 1.77 -4.09
N MET A 636 10.38 3.07 -3.98
CA MET A 636 9.17 3.67 -4.55
C MET A 636 9.51 4.58 -5.75
N SER A 637 10.23 4.03 -6.72
CA SER A 637 10.60 4.73 -7.96
C SER A 637 9.81 4.24 -9.18
N GLN A 638 8.79 3.40 -8.97
CA GLN A 638 7.92 2.93 -10.03
C GLN A 638 7.13 4.08 -10.63
N LYS A 639 7.25 4.26 -11.94
CA LYS A 639 6.44 5.20 -12.71
C LYS A 639 5.00 4.67 -12.80
N HIS A 640 4.02 5.55 -12.60
CA HIS A 640 2.61 5.15 -12.52
C HIS A 640 1.66 6.20 -13.10
N ILE A 641 2.15 7.39 -13.48
CA ILE A 641 1.36 8.46 -14.10
C ILE A 641 1.81 8.67 -15.54
N GLY A 642 0.89 8.58 -16.49
CA GLY A 642 1.15 8.85 -17.90
C GLY A 642 1.29 7.61 -18.79
N TYR A 643 0.96 6.43 -18.30
CA TYR A 643 0.91 5.21 -19.12
C TYR A 643 -0.11 5.31 -20.25
N LYS A 644 0.32 4.92 -21.45
CA LYS A 644 -0.56 4.73 -22.61
C LYS A 644 -0.71 3.25 -22.94
N THR A 645 0.39 2.50 -22.88
CA THR A 645 0.44 1.05 -23.06
C THR A 645 1.35 0.44 -21.98
N TRP A 646 1.30 -0.87 -21.78
CA TRP A 646 2.09 -1.56 -20.76
C TRP A 646 3.61 -1.44 -20.96
N ASN A 647 4.06 -1.33 -22.21
CA ASN A 647 5.47 -1.24 -22.58
C ASN A 647 5.95 0.19 -22.85
N ASP A 648 5.22 1.20 -22.40
CA ASP A 648 5.65 2.59 -22.52
C ASP A 648 6.99 2.79 -21.77
N ASN A 649 8.00 3.18 -22.52
CA ASN A 649 9.30 3.49 -21.98
C ASN A 649 9.45 5.00 -21.79
N PHE A 650 8.85 5.54 -20.73
CA PHE A 650 8.98 6.96 -20.38
C PHE A 650 9.93 7.13 -19.18
N PRO A 651 10.73 8.19 -19.17
CA PRO A 651 11.80 8.33 -18.17
C PRO A 651 11.29 8.69 -16.77
N ALA A 652 10.13 9.35 -16.67
CA ALA A 652 9.53 9.82 -15.44
C ALA A 652 8.01 9.90 -15.59
N ASP A 653 7.30 10.00 -14.48
CA ASP A 653 5.88 10.32 -14.47
C ASP A 653 5.60 11.61 -15.22
N THR A 654 4.49 11.65 -15.94
CA THR A 654 4.13 12.74 -16.82
C THR A 654 2.87 13.41 -16.32
N LEU A 655 2.92 14.75 -16.16
CA LEU A 655 1.76 15.55 -15.78
C LEU A 655 0.59 15.25 -16.73
N PRO A 656 -0.59 14.87 -16.24
CA PRO A 656 -1.78 14.69 -17.06
C PRO A 656 -2.15 15.95 -17.81
N GLU A 657 -2.72 15.78 -19.00
CA GLU A 657 -3.16 16.90 -19.83
C GLU A 657 -4.18 17.77 -19.10
N ILE A 658 -3.95 19.07 -19.05
CA ILE A 658 -4.83 20.06 -18.44
C ILE A 658 -5.09 21.20 -19.42
N TYR A 659 -6.25 21.79 -19.29
CA TYR A 659 -6.66 22.92 -20.09
C TYR A 659 -6.86 24.16 -19.22
N ARG A 660 -6.51 25.32 -19.74
CA ARG A 660 -6.72 26.61 -19.09
C ARG A 660 -7.49 27.53 -20.02
N ILE A 661 -8.49 28.18 -19.50
CA ILE A 661 -9.07 29.32 -20.17
C ILE A 661 -8.16 30.48 -19.82
N MET A 662 -7.59 31.11 -20.84
CA MET A 662 -6.98 32.41 -20.66
C MET A 662 -8.14 33.33 -20.24
N GLU A 663 -8.17 33.74 -18.99
CA GLU A 663 -8.87 34.96 -18.65
C GLU A 663 -8.16 36.00 -19.52
N ASP A 664 -8.89 36.56 -20.49
CA ASP A 664 -8.43 37.80 -21.09
C ASP A 664 -8.25 38.74 -19.88
N LYS A 665 -7.00 38.82 -19.42
CA LYS A 665 -6.58 39.92 -18.58
C LYS A 665 -6.76 41.13 -19.45
N ILE A 666 -7.95 41.69 -19.46
CA ILE A 666 -8.13 43.06 -19.73
C ILE A 666 -7.37 43.71 -18.58
N GLU A 667 -6.07 43.91 -18.76
CA GLU A 667 -5.26 44.84 -18.01
C GLU A 667 -5.77 46.22 -18.37
N GLN A 668 -6.96 46.55 -17.92
CA GLN A 668 -7.41 47.90 -17.68
C GLN A 668 -7.08 48.20 -16.22
N GLU A 669 -6.35 49.26 -16.02
CA GLU A 669 -6.17 49.85 -14.70
C GLU A 669 -7.49 49.76 -13.92
N GLY A 670 -7.56 48.89 -12.91
CA GLY A 670 -8.60 48.78 -11.91
C GLY A 670 -9.58 47.63 -12.02
N GLY A 671 -9.44 46.67 -11.11
CA GLY A 671 -10.50 45.89 -10.55
C GLY A 671 -11.10 44.74 -11.40
N TYR A 672 -12.02 44.01 -10.78
CA TYR A 672 -12.69 42.84 -11.34
C TYR A 672 -13.84 43.19 -12.28
N ILE A 673 -13.99 42.42 -13.41
CA ILE A 673 -15.23 42.39 -14.20
C ILE A 673 -15.86 41.01 -14.00
N PHE A 674 -17.04 40.99 -13.40
CA PHE A 674 -17.77 39.76 -13.12
C PHE A 674 -18.60 39.34 -14.33
N CYS A 675 -18.69 38.03 -14.57
CA CYS A 675 -19.52 37.47 -15.64
C CYS A 675 -20.79 36.85 -15.06
N GLU A 676 -21.88 36.98 -15.79
CA GLU A 676 -23.12 36.30 -15.48
C GLU A 676 -22.94 34.80 -15.66
N ARG A 677 -23.51 34.04 -14.74
CA ARG A 677 -23.55 32.58 -14.75
C ARG A 677 -24.92 32.12 -14.25
N ASP A 678 -25.59 31.29 -15.01
CA ASP A 678 -26.88 30.67 -14.63
C ASP A 678 -27.93 31.73 -14.25
N GLY A 679 -27.94 32.87 -14.93
CA GLY A 679 -28.88 33.98 -14.67
C GLY A 679 -28.52 34.83 -13.45
N VAL A 680 -27.30 34.74 -12.89
CA VAL A 680 -26.88 35.59 -11.77
C VAL A 680 -25.43 36.03 -11.91
N VAL A 681 -25.10 37.20 -11.31
CA VAL A 681 -23.72 37.62 -11.02
C VAL A 681 -23.56 37.72 -9.52
N SER A 682 -22.64 36.97 -8.95
CA SER A 682 -22.33 37.02 -7.54
C SER A 682 -21.01 37.75 -7.30
N ILE A 683 -21.04 38.78 -6.45
CA ILE A 683 -19.93 39.71 -6.23
C ILE A 683 -19.63 39.76 -4.73
N GLU A 684 -18.40 39.37 -4.35
CA GLU A 684 -17.91 39.69 -3.01
C GLU A 684 -17.64 41.20 -2.90
N ALA A 685 -18.15 41.85 -1.88
CA ALA A 685 -18.08 43.31 -1.80
C ALA A 685 -16.64 43.86 -1.74
N GLU A 686 -15.69 43.08 -1.33
CA GLU A 686 -14.25 43.41 -1.31
C GLU A 686 -13.62 43.42 -2.72
N HIS A 687 -14.26 42.81 -3.71
CA HIS A 687 -13.73 42.69 -5.09
C HIS A 687 -14.33 43.83 -5.98
N PHE A 688 -14.19 45.05 -5.53
CA PHE A 688 -14.66 46.24 -6.29
C PHE A 688 -13.78 46.50 -7.52
N PHE A 689 -14.37 47.06 -8.57
CA PHE A 689 -13.65 47.57 -9.73
C PHE A 689 -12.90 48.85 -9.44
N ALA A 690 -13.58 49.79 -8.77
CA ALA A 690 -13.01 51.05 -8.34
C ALA A 690 -13.61 51.48 -7.01
N LYS A 691 -12.91 52.30 -6.24
CA LYS A 691 -13.37 52.90 -5.01
C LYS A 691 -13.12 54.40 -5.02
N GLN A 692 -14.04 55.15 -4.44
CA GLN A 692 -13.83 56.54 -4.08
C GLN A 692 -13.69 56.66 -2.57
N GLU A 693 -12.66 57.36 -2.14
CA GLU A 693 -12.34 57.58 -0.72
C GLU A 693 -12.09 59.07 -0.49
N THR A 694 -12.30 59.55 0.73
CA THR A 694 -11.91 60.88 1.16
C THR A 694 -10.65 60.82 2.02
N GLU A 695 -10.07 61.92 2.39
CA GLU A 695 -8.91 61.97 3.26
C GLU A 695 -9.23 61.34 4.63
N ASP A 696 -10.46 61.59 5.13
CA ASP A 696 -10.95 61.17 6.46
C ASP A 696 -11.70 59.86 6.48
N ALA A 697 -11.98 59.22 5.31
CA ALA A 697 -12.76 57.98 5.20
C ALA A 697 -12.17 57.05 4.18
N LYS A 698 -11.65 55.92 4.64
CA LYS A 698 -10.98 54.90 3.84
C LYS A 698 -11.74 53.58 3.85
N TRP A 699 -11.92 52.99 2.67
CA TRP A 699 -12.45 51.62 2.55
C TRP A 699 -11.50 50.59 3.12
N THR A 700 -11.96 49.85 4.13
CA THR A 700 -11.18 48.84 4.85
C THR A 700 -11.86 47.50 4.77
N ILE A 701 -11.12 46.51 4.33
CA ILE A 701 -11.55 45.10 4.29
C ILE A 701 -11.36 44.50 5.69
N ILE A 702 -12.41 43.88 6.22
CA ILE A 702 -12.36 43.11 7.47
C ILE A 702 -12.31 41.63 7.11
N PRO A 703 -11.14 40.98 7.23
CA PRO A 703 -10.97 39.57 6.84
C PRO A 703 -11.94 38.65 7.59
N TYR A 704 -12.50 37.68 6.87
CA TYR A 704 -13.40 36.66 7.42
C TYR A 704 -14.70 37.16 8.04
N MET A 705 -15.06 38.42 7.82
CA MET A 705 -16.28 39.02 8.36
C MET A 705 -17.53 38.59 7.59
N GLY A 706 -17.41 38.36 6.30
CA GLY A 706 -18.50 37.93 5.43
C GLY A 706 -18.84 36.46 5.60
N ARG A 707 -19.96 36.02 5.03
CA ARG A 707 -20.38 34.61 5.04
C ARG A 707 -19.49 33.71 4.16
N THR A 708 -18.94 34.27 3.10
CA THR A 708 -18.06 33.57 2.15
C THR A 708 -16.63 34.07 2.24
N LEU A 709 -16.38 35.34 2.16
CA LEU A 709 -15.06 35.95 2.28
C LEU A 709 -15.06 37.04 3.36
N SER A 710 -14.74 38.28 3.00
CA SER A 710 -14.58 39.39 3.93
C SER A 710 -15.82 40.35 3.93
N GLY A 711 -15.81 41.27 4.81
CA GLY A 711 -16.70 42.45 4.74
C GLY A 711 -15.90 43.72 4.44
N ILE A 712 -16.47 44.66 3.75
CA ILE A 712 -15.85 45.97 3.49
C ILE A 712 -16.65 47.11 4.07
N THR A 713 -15.98 48.07 4.71
CA THR A 713 -16.60 49.22 5.39
C THR A 713 -15.70 50.44 5.37
N LEU A 714 -16.29 51.63 5.63
CA LEU A 714 -15.49 52.84 5.84
C LEU A 714 -14.90 52.90 7.25
N MET A 715 -13.65 53.29 7.34
CA MET A 715 -12.95 53.55 8.59
C MET A 715 -12.34 54.95 8.57
N PRO A 716 -12.31 55.64 9.73
CA PRO A 716 -12.95 55.34 11.00
C PRO A 716 -14.47 55.19 10.92
N ARG A 717 -15.10 54.42 11.84
CA ARG A 717 -16.51 54.03 11.74
C ARG A 717 -17.51 55.20 11.78
N LEU A 718 -17.12 56.34 12.30
CA LEU A 718 -17.94 57.55 12.38
C LEU A 718 -17.57 58.57 11.28
N SER A 719 -16.81 58.18 10.28
CA SER A 719 -16.46 59.06 9.17
C SER A 719 -17.68 59.53 8.39
N LYS A 720 -17.61 60.75 7.84
CA LYS A 720 -18.55 61.21 6.85
C LYS A 720 -18.49 60.32 5.62
N THR A 721 -19.64 60.05 5.03
CA THR A 721 -19.75 59.14 3.86
C THR A 721 -19.80 59.89 2.53
N ASP A 722 -19.94 61.19 2.56
CA ASP A 722 -19.98 62.03 1.35
C ASP A 722 -18.69 61.88 0.53
N GLY A 723 -18.82 61.68 -0.78
CA GLY A 723 -17.67 61.50 -1.66
C GLY A 723 -17.07 60.08 -1.67
N THR A 724 -17.69 59.13 -1.00
CA THR A 724 -17.22 57.75 -1.01
C THR A 724 -18.15 56.82 -1.80
N SER A 725 -17.58 55.85 -2.50
CA SER A 725 -18.36 54.84 -3.23
C SER A 725 -17.50 53.60 -3.54
N LEU A 726 -18.17 52.47 -3.79
CA LEU A 726 -17.62 51.27 -4.41
C LEU A 726 -18.30 51.08 -5.77
N THR A 727 -17.51 50.76 -6.79
CA THR A 727 -18.02 50.53 -8.14
C THR A 727 -17.62 49.10 -8.56
N TYR A 728 -18.57 48.38 -9.12
CA TYR A 728 -18.43 47.03 -9.62
C TYR A 728 -18.75 47.01 -11.11
N ARG A 729 -18.03 46.19 -11.88
CA ARG A 729 -18.33 45.99 -13.30
C ARG A 729 -18.70 44.54 -13.54
N MET A 730 -19.65 44.32 -14.43
CA MET A 730 -20.12 43.01 -14.77
C MET A 730 -20.51 42.91 -16.23
N LYS A 731 -20.27 41.78 -16.84
CA LYS A 731 -20.71 41.48 -18.21
C LYS A 731 -22.03 40.71 -18.12
N LEU A 732 -23.07 41.27 -18.70
CA LEU A 732 -24.40 40.69 -18.77
C LEU A 732 -24.74 40.29 -20.21
N PRO A 733 -25.61 39.28 -20.43
CA PRO A 733 -26.17 39.00 -21.73
C PRO A 733 -26.93 40.19 -22.30
N THR A 734 -26.81 40.46 -23.57
CA THR A 734 -27.38 41.64 -24.22
C THR A 734 -28.93 41.65 -24.31
N ASP A 735 -29.54 40.52 -24.08
CA ASP A 735 -31.00 40.33 -24.05
C ASP A 735 -31.61 40.59 -22.67
N VAL A 736 -30.80 40.76 -21.61
CA VAL A 736 -31.28 41.11 -20.27
C VAL A 736 -31.70 42.56 -20.22
N LYS A 737 -32.99 42.81 -20.04
CA LYS A 737 -33.59 44.17 -19.99
C LYS A 737 -33.77 44.68 -18.59
N GLN A 738 -33.77 43.81 -17.59
CA GLN A 738 -34.03 44.19 -16.20
C GLN A 738 -33.28 43.27 -15.27
N VAL A 739 -32.71 43.80 -14.21
CA VAL A 739 -32.04 43.07 -13.15
C VAL A 739 -32.57 43.44 -11.78
N LYS A 740 -32.52 42.48 -10.84
CA LYS A 740 -32.70 42.76 -9.41
C LYS A 740 -31.35 42.69 -8.73
N VAL A 741 -30.97 43.74 -8.06
CA VAL A 741 -29.72 43.80 -7.31
C VAL A 741 -30.03 43.51 -5.84
N HIS A 742 -29.48 42.45 -5.33
CA HIS A 742 -29.53 42.09 -3.90
C HIS A 742 -28.25 42.59 -3.25
N VAL A 743 -28.37 43.44 -2.25
CA VAL A 743 -27.24 43.90 -1.44
C VAL A 743 -27.34 43.30 -0.07
N ILE A 744 -26.28 42.58 0.31
CA ILE A 744 -26.17 41.88 1.57
C ILE A 744 -25.18 42.64 2.46
N VAL A 745 -25.67 43.11 3.59
CA VAL A 745 -24.87 43.84 4.56
C VAL A 745 -24.92 43.18 5.91
N LYS A 746 -23.90 43.38 6.71
CA LYS A 746 -23.86 42.90 8.07
C LYS A 746 -24.96 43.52 8.90
N SER A 747 -25.66 42.75 9.71
CA SER A 747 -26.61 43.26 10.68
C SER A 747 -25.88 44.14 11.70
N THR A 748 -26.30 45.39 11.83
CA THR A 748 -25.71 46.37 12.75
C THR A 748 -26.76 47.26 13.35
N LEU A 749 -26.43 47.92 14.46
CA LEU A 749 -27.29 48.95 15.09
C LEU A 749 -27.40 50.18 14.19
N ALA A 750 -28.55 50.83 14.26
CA ALA A 750 -28.78 52.15 13.64
C ALA A 750 -28.25 53.24 14.58
N PHE A 751 -26.92 53.23 14.85
CA PHE A 751 -26.33 54.10 15.88
C PHE A 751 -26.17 55.57 15.46
N ALA A 752 -26.02 55.83 14.18
CA ALA A 752 -25.86 57.19 13.68
C ALA A 752 -27.18 57.86 13.33
N ARG A 753 -28.23 57.06 13.10
CA ARG A 753 -29.53 57.51 12.68
C ARG A 753 -30.63 56.59 13.22
N PRO A 754 -31.46 57.05 14.17
CA PRO A 754 -32.49 56.20 14.80
C PRO A 754 -33.50 55.60 13.82
N GLU A 755 -33.82 56.32 12.71
CA GLU A 755 -34.74 55.88 11.67
C GLU A 755 -34.15 54.72 10.79
N GLY A 756 -32.91 54.34 11.00
CA GLY A 756 -32.20 53.30 10.26
C GLY A 756 -31.10 53.84 9.35
N HIS A 757 -30.10 53.02 9.10
CA HIS A 757 -28.97 53.35 8.24
C HIS A 757 -29.31 53.13 6.77
N ARG A 758 -28.72 53.94 5.88
CA ARG A 758 -29.04 53.98 4.45
C ARG A 758 -27.79 53.87 3.61
N TYR A 759 -27.99 53.29 2.44
CA TYR A 759 -27.05 53.34 1.33
C TYR A 759 -27.79 53.54 0.02
N MET A 760 -27.10 53.99 -1.03
CA MET A 760 -27.63 54.12 -2.38
C MET A 760 -27.02 53.09 -3.32
N VAL A 761 -27.83 52.65 -4.27
CA VAL A 761 -27.41 51.79 -5.37
C VAL A 761 -27.80 52.47 -6.68
N ALA A 762 -26.87 52.48 -7.64
CA ALA A 762 -27.12 52.97 -9.00
C ALA A 762 -26.55 51.98 -10.03
N MET A 763 -27.21 51.82 -11.16
CA MET A 763 -26.80 50.98 -12.25
C MET A 763 -26.60 51.83 -13.51
N ASP A 764 -25.45 51.75 -14.17
CA ASP A 764 -25.09 52.45 -15.43
C ASP A 764 -25.35 53.99 -15.36
N GLY A 765 -25.08 54.57 -14.22
CA GLY A 765 -25.34 56.01 -14.01
C GLY A 765 -26.82 56.40 -13.93
N SER A 766 -27.74 55.44 -13.84
CA SER A 766 -29.16 55.69 -13.61
C SER A 766 -29.39 56.40 -12.30
N GLU A 767 -30.62 56.94 -12.09
CA GLU A 767 -31.02 57.55 -10.82
C GLU A 767 -30.79 56.60 -9.65
N ALA A 768 -30.00 57.03 -8.68
CA ALA A 768 -29.61 56.21 -7.55
C ALA A 768 -30.82 55.96 -6.62
N LYS A 769 -30.98 54.68 -6.20
CA LYS A 769 -32.09 54.32 -5.32
C LYS A 769 -31.59 54.20 -3.89
N GLU A 770 -32.22 54.96 -2.99
CA GLU A 770 -31.93 54.93 -1.55
C GLU A 770 -32.56 53.69 -0.91
N ILE A 771 -31.81 53.03 -0.08
CA ILE A 771 -32.23 51.83 0.67
C ILE A 771 -31.92 52.06 2.15
N ASN A 772 -32.99 52.16 2.98
CA ASN A 772 -32.86 52.05 4.42
C ASN A 772 -32.95 50.56 4.80
N PHE A 773 -31.85 49.96 5.25
CA PHE A 773 -31.80 48.52 5.39
C PHE A 773 -32.23 47.99 6.76
N ASN A 774 -32.20 48.81 7.82
CA ASN A 774 -32.52 48.39 9.19
C ASN A 774 -33.60 49.20 9.93
N HIS A 775 -34.39 50.04 9.26
CA HIS A 775 -35.41 50.84 9.91
C HIS A 775 -36.49 49.99 10.60
N ASN A 776 -36.84 48.84 10.09
CA ASN A 776 -37.80 47.88 10.64
C ASN A 776 -37.14 46.79 11.48
N LEU A 777 -35.83 46.84 11.69
CA LEU A 777 -35.08 45.87 12.45
C LEU A 777 -35.15 46.19 13.94
N ASN A 778 -36.33 46.00 14.52
CA ASN A 778 -36.63 46.34 15.91
C ASN A 778 -37.63 45.33 16.51
N GLU A 779 -37.73 45.31 17.84
CA GLU A 779 -38.60 44.41 18.60
C GLU A 779 -40.04 44.90 18.76
N LYS A 780 -40.51 45.88 17.97
CA LYS A 780 -41.92 46.26 17.94
C LYS A 780 -42.79 45.09 17.52
N LYS A 781 -44.01 45.06 18.08
CA LYS A 781 -44.94 43.92 17.87
C LYS A 781 -45.16 43.54 16.40
N GLU A 782 -45.22 44.55 15.52
CA GLU A 782 -45.39 44.38 14.07
C GLU A 782 -44.17 43.80 13.37
N ASN A 783 -42.97 43.95 13.95
CA ASN A 783 -41.70 43.58 13.32
C ASN A 783 -41.00 42.37 13.97
N ILE A 784 -41.25 42.12 15.24
CA ILE A 784 -40.44 41.18 16.07
C ILE A 784 -40.36 39.79 15.47
N TYR A 785 -41.46 39.20 15.02
CA TYR A 785 -41.48 37.83 14.47
C TYR A 785 -41.35 37.80 12.97
N SER A 786 -41.78 38.82 12.25
CA SER A 786 -41.80 38.85 10.79
C SER A 786 -40.51 39.37 10.18
N ILE A 787 -39.78 40.23 10.88
CA ILE A 787 -38.58 40.89 10.37
C ILE A 787 -37.39 40.70 11.30
N PHE A 788 -37.53 41.03 12.60
CA PHE A 788 -36.40 41.10 13.53
C PHE A 788 -35.75 39.75 13.76
N TYR A 789 -36.47 38.79 14.34
CA TYR A 789 -35.86 37.46 14.63
C TYR A 789 -35.38 36.71 13.38
N PRO A 790 -36.10 36.67 12.26
CA PRO A 790 -35.58 36.06 11.07
C PRO A 790 -34.29 36.71 10.54
N THR A 791 -34.17 38.01 10.65
CA THR A 791 -33.02 38.79 10.17
C THR A 791 -31.83 38.65 11.11
N VAL A 792 -32.01 38.84 12.42
CA VAL A 792 -30.91 38.75 13.38
C VAL A 792 -30.37 37.31 13.49
N GLY A 793 -31.24 36.31 13.35
CA GLY A 793 -30.85 34.92 13.30
C GLY A 793 -29.96 34.59 12.09
N ARG A 794 -30.14 35.28 10.98
CA ARG A 794 -29.29 35.17 9.77
C ARG A 794 -27.97 35.95 9.87
N ARG A 795 -27.89 36.91 10.81
CA ARG A 795 -26.74 37.81 11.07
C ARG A 795 -26.39 38.73 9.89
N VAL A 796 -27.23 38.85 8.89
CA VAL A 796 -27.12 39.77 7.75
C VAL A 796 -28.47 40.30 7.38
N VAL A 797 -28.47 41.46 6.72
CA VAL A 797 -29.67 42.08 6.14
C VAL A 797 -29.54 42.09 4.63
N GLU A 798 -30.46 41.47 3.93
CA GLU A 798 -30.58 41.49 2.50
C GLU A 798 -31.67 42.47 2.06
N LYS A 799 -31.35 43.37 1.16
CA LYS A 799 -32.31 44.25 0.49
C LYS A 799 -32.15 44.14 -1.01
N LYS A 800 -33.25 44.23 -1.73
CA LYS A 800 -33.26 44.10 -3.19
C LYS A 800 -33.83 45.36 -3.85
N VAL A 801 -33.28 45.70 -4.99
CA VAL A 801 -33.73 46.84 -5.80
C VAL A 801 -33.68 46.44 -7.29
N THR A 802 -34.65 46.87 -8.09
CA THR A 802 -34.76 46.52 -9.52
C THR A 802 -34.29 47.69 -10.38
N PHE A 803 -33.52 47.40 -11.41
CA PHE A 803 -33.08 48.33 -12.44
C PHE A 803 -33.48 47.85 -13.82
N ASN A 804 -33.96 48.78 -14.68
CA ASN A 804 -34.06 48.53 -16.09
C ASN A 804 -32.71 48.86 -16.73
N LEU A 805 -32.20 47.94 -17.56
CA LEU A 805 -30.92 48.10 -18.23
C LEU A 805 -31.05 48.75 -19.58
N MET A 806 -30.13 49.66 -19.90
CA MET A 806 -29.92 50.12 -21.26
C MET A 806 -28.90 49.25 -21.96
N PRO A 807 -29.09 48.85 -23.21
CA PRO A 807 -28.12 48.02 -23.91
C PRO A 807 -26.73 48.66 -23.92
N GLN A 808 -25.71 47.90 -23.52
CA GLN A 808 -24.31 48.29 -23.62
C GLN A 808 -23.67 47.58 -24.81
N VAL A 809 -22.87 48.31 -25.60
CA VAL A 809 -22.25 47.78 -26.84
C VAL A 809 -21.30 46.60 -26.54
N ASP A 810 -20.61 46.65 -25.42
CA ASP A 810 -19.68 45.60 -24.93
C ASP A 810 -20.30 44.64 -23.92
N GLY A 811 -21.59 44.86 -23.58
CA GLY A 811 -22.29 44.08 -22.55
C GLY A 811 -21.80 44.32 -21.11
N ILE A 812 -20.96 45.36 -20.90
CA ILE A 812 -20.41 45.68 -19.59
C ILE A 812 -21.30 46.73 -18.88
N HIS A 813 -21.83 46.32 -17.74
CA HIS A 813 -22.64 47.16 -16.89
C HIS A 813 -21.89 47.58 -15.64
N THR A 814 -22.20 48.73 -15.09
CA THR A 814 -21.54 49.29 -13.91
C THR A 814 -22.55 49.50 -12.76
N LEU A 815 -22.26 48.90 -11.64
CA LEU A 815 -23.02 49.06 -10.40
C LEU A 815 -22.23 49.93 -9.42
N THR A 816 -22.85 50.95 -8.85
CA THR A 816 -22.26 51.82 -7.83
C THR A 816 -23.03 51.70 -6.54
N VAL A 817 -22.34 51.50 -5.43
CA VAL A 817 -22.88 51.45 -4.08
C VAL A 817 -22.26 52.59 -3.26
N LYS A 818 -23.10 53.41 -2.63
CA LYS A 818 -22.68 54.56 -1.79
C LYS A 818 -23.30 54.43 -0.39
N PRO A 819 -22.53 54.38 0.70
CA PRO A 819 -23.10 54.54 2.01
C PRO A 819 -23.59 55.96 2.20
N LEU A 820 -24.75 56.13 2.81
CA LEU A 820 -25.29 57.45 3.24
C LEU A 820 -25.11 57.65 4.73
N ASP A 821 -25.04 56.58 5.49
CA ASP A 821 -24.81 56.59 6.92
C ASP A 821 -23.57 55.78 7.27
N PRO A 822 -22.81 56.13 8.31
CA PRO A 822 -21.55 55.46 8.65
C PRO A 822 -21.76 54.08 9.24
N GLY A 823 -20.69 53.25 9.21
CA GLY A 823 -20.64 51.95 9.87
C GLY A 823 -21.36 50.82 9.15
N ILE A 824 -21.70 50.97 7.88
CA ILE A 824 -22.29 49.92 7.04
C ILE A 824 -21.17 48.99 6.58
N ILE A 825 -21.35 47.69 6.78
CA ILE A 825 -20.42 46.67 6.31
C ILE A 825 -21.09 45.91 5.17
N PHE A 826 -20.58 46.09 3.97
CA PHE A 826 -21.04 45.36 2.79
C PHE A 826 -20.33 44.00 2.75
N GLU A 827 -21.08 42.92 2.53
CA GLU A 827 -20.53 41.56 2.42
C GLU A 827 -20.61 41.08 0.98
N LYS A 828 -21.77 41.20 0.34
CA LYS A 828 -21.99 40.59 -0.96
C LYS A 828 -23.05 41.36 -1.76
N ILE A 829 -22.91 41.33 -3.08
CA ILE A 829 -23.90 41.81 -4.02
C ILE A 829 -24.24 40.66 -4.97
N VAL A 830 -25.52 40.43 -5.22
CA VAL A 830 -25.97 39.47 -6.22
C VAL A 830 -26.87 40.20 -7.21
N VAL A 831 -26.48 40.13 -8.48
CA VAL A 831 -27.29 40.69 -9.58
C VAL A 831 -28.05 39.55 -10.24
N ASP A 832 -29.38 39.59 -10.04
CA ASP A 832 -30.31 38.59 -10.54
C ASP A 832 -30.79 38.98 -11.95
N CYS A 833 -30.40 38.17 -12.94
CA CYS A 833 -30.83 38.27 -14.34
C CYS A 833 -31.98 37.29 -14.65
N GLY A 834 -32.57 36.64 -13.64
CA GLY A 834 -33.66 35.68 -13.77
C GLY A 834 -33.35 34.30 -13.20
N GLY A 835 -32.11 34.05 -12.73
CA GLY A 835 -31.67 32.78 -12.20
C GLY A 835 -31.50 32.71 -10.68
N TYR A 836 -31.89 33.76 -9.94
CA TYR A 836 -31.69 33.83 -8.49
C TYR A 836 -32.48 32.76 -7.74
N GLN A 837 -31.74 31.89 -7.02
CA GLN A 837 -32.31 30.95 -6.07
C GLN A 837 -31.90 31.36 -4.65
N PRO A 838 -32.85 31.56 -3.73
CA PRO A 838 -32.52 31.93 -2.35
C PRO A 838 -31.62 30.87 -1.69
N CYS A 839 -30.40 31.23 -1.38
CA CYS A 839 -29.45 30.40 -0.66
C CYS A 839 -28.60 31.23 0.31
N LEU A 840 -27.96 30.59 1.28
CA LEU A 840 -27.10 31.27 2.24
C LEU A 840 -25.75 31.65 1.67
N LEU A 841 -25.27 30.91 0.69
CA LEU A 841 -23.94 31.06 0.12
C LEU A 841 -24.05 31.10 -1.41
N TYR A 842 -24.04 32.29 -1.98
CA TYR A 842 -23.69 32.46 -3.39
C TYR A 842 -22.16 32.57 -3.48
N THR A 843 -21.52 31.70 -4.20
CA THR A 843 -20.08 31.79 -4.50
C THR A 843 -19.90 32.37 -5.90
N SER A 844 -18.95 33.27 -6.05
CA SER A 844 -18.55 33.85 -7.36
C SER A 844 -17.80 32.88 -8.19
#